data_f66e5c9c93f476209e049da518343da9
#
_entry.id   f66e5c9c93f476209e049da518343da9
#
_cell.length_a   1.000
_cell.length_b   1.000
_cell.length_c   1.000
_cell.angle_alpha   90.00
_cell.angle_beta   90.00
_cell.angle_gamma   90.00
#
_symmetry.space_group_name_H-M   'P 1'
#
loop_
_entity.id
_entity.type
_entity.pdbx_description
1 polymer ?
#
loop_
_entity_poly.entity_id
_entity_poly.type
_entity_poly.pdbx_seq_one_letter_code
_entity_poly.pdbx_strand_id
1 'polypeptide(L)'
;MLQLLVRVSSCNKLVTLSSSKQLRKDQFERHLFMTAQQSIPSISVTYAHNASASKSNELGMRVMQERAYQKRGEQYLLIKSPPASGKSRALMFIALDKLRNQGMKQAIICVPEKSIGSSFHDEPLSKHGFSEDWIVKPQWNLCNAPGTDGGKVDAIKKFLDGGDEILICTHASFRFAVDKFGVDAFDGRMIAIDEFHHVSANPDNKLGAHLAEFITRDKCHVVAMTGSYFRGDAEAVLHPEDEAKFDKVVYTYYEQLSGYEYLKQLDMGYYFYTDSYTDKVLKVLDANEKTIIHIPNVNARESTKDKIKEVEHIIDALGSWNDTDEETGFLLVTGPDGKILRIADLVDDDPTKRERVSRALKDASQKFNRDHVDIIIALGMAKEGFDWIWCEHALTIGYRSSLTEIVQIIGRATRDAPGKTKTRFTNLIAEPDASEEKVTHAVNDTLKAIAASLLMEQVLAPRFDFRPKNSGAMVDYDYGDGGYDPNKCNVGVNRDTGSIQMEIKGLAMPQSDAAKRICKEDLNELLTTFVQDKQTMERGMFDSETVPEELTQVRMGKIVQERFPNLNGEDQEAVRQHAIAALNIIQQAKKKATGGDSGEPTLNLSLIEGVRKFAMDVQELDIDLIDRINPFEEAYSILAKSMSEERLKQVAEVIAARKVSLSLEDARALVKRAIEFQAQKGRAPSLSSADPWEKRMAEGVVYLQRMVREGKNV
;
A
#
# COMPACT_ATOMS: atom_id res chain seq x y z
N MET A 1 -72.97 25.06 -0.03
CA MET A 1 -72.24 24.17 0.89
C MET A 1 -71.70 22.90 0.24
N LEU A 2 -72.42 22.33 -0.75
CA LEU A 2 -71.90 21.10 -1.45
C LEU A 2 -70.72 21.35 -2.39
N GLN A 3 -70.57 22.55 -2.96
CA GLN A 3 -69.47 22.87 -3.87
C GLN A 3 -68.10 23.14 -3.20
N LEU A 4 -68.10 23.47 -1.88
CA LEU A 4 -66.87 23.65 -1.13
C LEU A 4 -66.25 22.31 -0.65
N LEU A 5 -67.09 21.29 -0.39
CA LEU A 5 -66.62 19.97 0.03
C LEU A 5 -65.95 19.18 -1.10
N VAL A 6 -66.33 19.40 -2.36
CA VAL A 6 -65.68 18.75 -3.54
C VAL A 6 -64.33 19.34 -3.82
N ARG A 7 -64.09 20.65 -3.56
CA ARG A 7 -62.76 21.28 -3.76
C ARG A 7 -61.78 20.90 -2.69
N VAL A 8 -62.20 20.65 -1.44
CA VAL A 8 -61.28 20.21 -0.35
C VAL A 8 -60.84 18.75 -0.57
N SER A 9 -61.75 17.89 -1.06
CA SER A 9 -61.41 16.50 -1.35
C SER A 9 -60.45 16.34 -2.55
N SER A 10 -60.53 17.21 -3.56
CA SER A 10 -59.60 17.17 -4.68
C SER A 10 -58.21 17.72 -4.35
N CYS A 11 -58.12 18.68 -3.43
CA CYS A 11 -56.85 19.24 -2.98
C CYS A 11 -56.08 18.23 -2.10
N ASN A 12 -56.77 17.52 -1.18
CA ASN A 12 -56.13 16.50 -0.36
C ASN A 12 -55.65 15.26 -1.16
N LYS A 13 -56.36 14.89 -2.22
CA LYS A 13 -55.89 13.81 -3.13
C LYS A 13 -54.66 14.23 -3.94
N LEU A 14 -54.54 15.48 -4.34
CA LEU A 14 -53.37 15.99 -5.07
C LEU A 14 -52.15 16.10 -4.15
N VAL A 15 -52.32 16.50 -2.90
CA VAL A 15 -51.23 16.56 -1.93
C VAL A 15 -50.73 15.17 -1.54
N THR A 16 -51.64 14.20 -1.32
CA THR A 16 -51.25 12.81 -1.00
C THR A 16 -50.61 12.08 -2.21
N LEU A 17 -51.02 12.40 -3.43
CA LEU A 17 -50.39 11.83 -4.67
C LEU A 17 -49.04 12.45 -4.96
N SER A 18 -48.85 13.74 -4.63
CA SER A 18 -47.52 14.38 -4.81
C SER A 18 -46.54 13.90 -3.75
N SER A 19 -46.94 13.80 -2.49
CA SER A 19 -46.08 13.27 -1.40
C SER A 19 -45.76 11.78 -1.58
N SER A 20 -46.71 10.96 -2.08
CA SER A 20 -46.44 9.55 -2.36
C SER A 20 -45.53 9.35 -3.59
N LYS A 21 -45.61 10.25 -4.60
CA LYS A 21 -44.67 10.23 -5.73
C LYS A 21 -43.26 10.70 -5.35
N GLN A 22 -43.20 11.72 -4.48
CA GLN A 22 -41.91 12.21 -3.94
C GLN A 22 -41.27 11.14 -3.05
N LEU A 23 -42.00 10.53 -2.12
CA LEU A 23 -41.55 9.41 -1.28
C LEU A 23 -41.14 8.19 -2.10
N ARG A 24 -41.82 7.86 -3.20
CA ARG A 24 -41.41 6.78 -4.11
C ARG A 24 -40.19 7.16 -4.93
N LYS A 25 -40.05 8.41 -5.34
CA LYS A 25 -38.87 8.90 -6.04
C LYS A 25 -37.65 8.89 -5.11
N ASP A 26 -37.82 9.39 -3.87
CA ASP A 26 -36.76 9.37 -2.86
C ASP A 26 -36.40 7.94 -2.43
N GLN A 27 -37.37 7.02 -2.31
CA GLN A 27 -37.10 5.60 -2.08
C GLN A 27 -36.44 4.92 -3.29
N PHE A 28 -36.86 5.26 -4.52
CA PHE A 28 -36.26 4.73 -5.73
C PHE A 28 -34.83 5.28 -5.93
N GLU A 29 -34.61 6.56 -5.67
CA GLU A 29 -33.27 7.16 -5.67
C GLU A 29 -32.41 6.57 -4.53
N ARG A 30 -32.94 6.39 -3.31
CA ARG A 30 -32.24 5.68 -2.24
C ARG A 30 -31.92 4.21 -2.60
N HIS A 31 -32.84 3.50 -3.25
CA HIS A 31 -32.62 2.13 -3.69
C HIS A 31 -31.63 2.07 -4.86
N LEU A 32 -31.65 3.05 -5.78
CA LEU A 32 -30.65 3.20 -6.83
C LEU A 32 -29.27 3.58 -6.25
N PHE A 33 -29.25 4.43 -5.20
CA PHE A 33 -28.04 4.78 -4.47
C PHE A 33 -27.48 3.59 -3.68
N MET A 34 -28.31 2.79 -3.02
CA MET A 34 -27.86 1.56 -2.33
C MET A 34 -27.36 0.49 -3.31
N THR A 35 -27.99 0.35 -4.46
CA THR A 35 -27.51 -0.58 -5.53
C THR A 35 -26.28 -0.04 -6.25
N ALA A 36 -26.09 1.28 -6.35
CA ALA A 36 -24.87 1.88 -6.86
C ALA A 36 -23.69 1.77 -5.86
N GLN A 37 -23.97 1.71 -4.54
CA GLN A 37 -22.97 1.46 -3.52
C GLN A 37 -22.44 0.01 -3.52
N GLN A 38 -23.20 -0.95 -4.04
CA GLN A 38 -22.75 -2.34 -4.20
C GLN A 38 -21.90 -2.59 -5.45
N SER A 39 -21.78 -1.62 -6.35
CA SER A 39 -21.06 -1.80 -7.59
C SER A 39 -19.64 -1.27 -7.50
N ILE A 40 -18.70 -2.17 -7.38
CA ILE A 40 -17.32 -2.18 -7.83
C ILE A 40 -16.30 -1.95 -6.71
N PRO A 41 -15.99 -2.92 -5.87
CA PRO A 41 -14.62 -3.02 -5.41
C PRO A 41 -13.75 -3.20 -6.65
N SER A 42 -12.76 -2.32 -6.84
CA SER A 42 -11.78 -2.50 -7.92
C SER A 42 -11.04 -3.81 -7.73
N ILE A 43 -10.89 -4.23 -6.47
CA ILE A 43 -10.28 -5.49 -6.04
C ILE A 43 -11.03 -6.02 -4.83
N SER A 44 -11.38 -7.31 -4.84
CA SER A 44 -11.86 -8.03 -3.67
C SER A 44 -10.99 -9.26 -3.44
N VAL A 45 -10.45 -9.39 -2.24
CA VAL A 45 -9.58 -10.50 -1.85
C VAL A 45 -10.16 -11.19 -0.64
N THR A 46 -10.32 -12.52 -0.73
CA THR A 46 -10.80 -13.37 0.35
C THR A 46 -9.69 -14.27 0.84
N TYR A 47 -9.59 -14.51 2.14
CA TYR A 47 -8.50 -15.26 2.78
C TYR A 47 -9.00 -16.49 3.50
N ALA A 48 -8.11 -17.49 3.61
CA ALA A 48 -8.33 -18.68 4.42
C ALA A 48 -8.04 -18.36 5.90
N HIS A 49 -9.03 -18.09 6.70
CA HIS A 49 -8.92 -17.73 8.12
C HIS A 49 -8.60 -18.96 8.99
N ASN A 50 -7.34 -19.36 9.04
CA ASN A 50 -6.87 -20.53 9.78
C ASN A 50 -6.46 -20.26 11.24
N ALA A 51 -6.62 -19.02 11.71
CA ALA A 51 -6.27 -18.55 13.05
C ALA A 51 -4.79 -18.72 13.43
N SER A 52 -3.90 -18.97 12.48
CA SER A 52 -2.47 -19.20 12.77
C SER A 52 -1.75 -17.92 13.21
N ALA A 53 -2.16 -16.73 12.72
CA ALA A 53 -1.54 -15.46 13.06
C ALA A 53 -1.82 -15.01 14.50
N SER A 54 -2.90 -15.50 15.12
CA SER A 54 -3.27 -15.20 16.52
C SER A 54 -2.66 -16.17 17.53
N LYS A 55 -2.23 -17.36 17.08
CA LYS A 55 -1.59 -18.34 17.95
C LYS A 55 -0.19 -17.89 18.38
N SER A 56 0.13 -18.12 19.63
CA SER A 56 1.48 -17.89 20.17
C SER A 56 2.09 -19.18 20.67
N ASN A 57 3.42 -19.27 20.59
CA ASN A 57 4.19 -20.35 21.18
C ASN A 57 4.28 -20.22 22.72
N GLU A 58 5.02 -21.11 23.38
CA GLU A 58 5.21 -21.13 24.82
C GLU A 58 5.83 -19.85 25.40
N LEU A 59 6.59 -19.12 24.57
CA LEU A 59 7.19 -17.82 24.94
C LEU A 59 6.27 -16.63 24.62
N GLY A 60 5.04 -16.88 24.19
CA GLY A 60 4.08 -15.84 23.81
C GLY A 60 4.38 -15.15 22.48
N MET A 61 5.22 -15.75 21.63
CA MET A 61 5.59 -15.23 20.31
C MET A 61 4.61 -15.74 19.25
N ARG A 62 4.07 -14.81 18.44
CA ARG A 62 3.33 -15.16 17.22
C ARG A 62 4.30 -15.70 16.16
N VAL A 63 3.78 -16.34 15.13
CA VAL A 63 4.58 -16.97 14.05
C VAL A 63 5.68 -16.05 13.49
N MET A 64 5.34 -14.79 13.16
CA MET A 64 6.33 -13.82 12.66
C MET A 64 7.40 -13.52 13.70
N GLN A 65 7.01 -13.32 14.96
CA GLN A 65 7.92 -13.01 16.06
C GLN A 65 8.88 -14.18 16.35
N GLU A 66 8.36 -15.40 16.36
CA GLU A 66 9.15 -16.62 16.53
C GLU A 66 10.16 -16.78 15.38
N ARG A 67 9.73 -16.62 14.12
CA ARG A 67 10.58 -16.67 12.93
C ARG A 67 11.72 -15.64 13.03
N ALA A 68 11.42 -14.42 13.48
CA ALA A 68 12.43 -13.39 13.70
C ALA A 68 13.37 -13.73 14.86
N TYR A 69 12.83 -14.28 15.95
CA TYR A 69 13.62 -14.66 17.12
C TYR A 69 14.54 -15.85 16.86
N GLN A 70 14.16 -16.78 15.97
CA GLN A 70 15.04 -17.87 15.54
C GLN A 70 16.33 -17.36 14.88
N LYS A 71 16.28 -16.19 14.24
CA LYS A 71 17.42 -15.53 13.61
C LYS A 71 18.09 -14.45 14.48
N ARG A 72 17.80 -14.40 15.78
CA ARG A 72 18.32 -13.41 16.71
C ARG A 72 19.83 -13.37 16.83
N GLY A 73 20.52 -14.48 16.48
CA GLY A 73 21.99 -14.58 16.49
C GLY A 73 22.67 -13.76 15.41
N GLU A 74 21.97 -13.44 14.33
CA GLU A 74 22.54 -12.74 13.19
C GLU A 74 22.99 -11.32 13.56
N GLN A 75 24.17 -10.93 13.11
CA GLN A 75 24.69 -9.58 13.35
C GLN A 75 23.90 -8.53 12.60
N TYR A 76 23.52 -8.83 11.35
CA TYR A 76 22.68 -7.99 10.50
C TYR A 76 21.38 -8.74 10.19
N LEU A 77 20.27 -8.23 10.69
CA LEU A 77 18.94 -8.85 10.51
C LEU A 77 17.96 -7.85 9.93
N LEU A 78 17.28 -8.23 8.83
CA LEU A 78 16.23 -7.44 8.20
C LEU A 78 14.88 -8.15 8.31
N ILE A 79 13.95 -7.54 9.05
CA ILE A 79 12.58 -8.05 9.26
C ILE A 79 11.64 -7.30 8.33
N LYS A 80 11.17 -7.97 7.28
CA LYS A 80 10.15 -7.51 6.33
C LYS A 80 8.80 -8.12 6.72
N SER A 81 7.92 -7.35 7.33
CA SER A 81 6.61 -7.85 7.73
C SER A 81 5.55 -6.73 7.76
N PRO A 82 4.26 -7.03 7.49
CA PRO A 82 3.20 -6.04 7.40
C PRO A 82 3.01 -5.22 8.67
N PRO A 83 2.32 -4.07 8.60
CA PRO A 83 1.81 -3.39 9.79
C PRO A 83 0.96 -4.35 10.64
N ALA A 84 0.95 -4.15 11.95
CA ALA A 84 0.23 -4.98 12.93
C ALA A 84 0.70 -6.45 13.08
N SER A 85 1.78 -6.87 12.41
CA SER A 85 2.37 -8.21 12.59
C SER A 85 3.06 -8.42 13.93
N GLY A 86 3.31 -7.34 14.70
CA GLY A 86 3.97 -7.37 16.00
C GLY A 86 5.49 -7.19 15.94
N LYS A 87 6.00 -6.44 14.96
CA LYS A 87 7.43 -6.14 14.77
C LYS A 87 8.12 -5.59 16.02
N SER A 88 7.50 -4.58 16.64
CA SER A 88 8.09 -3.94 17.85
C SER A 88 8.31 -4.95 18.96
N ARG A 89 7.34 -5.86 19.19
CA ARG A 89 7.48 -6.92 20.19
C ARG A 89 8.52 -7.97 19.80
N ALA A 90 8.64 -8.31 18.50
CA ALA A 90 9.72 -9.19 18.02
C ALA A 90 11.09 -8.59 18.31
N LEU A 91 11.24 -7.28 18.10
CA LEU A 91 12.48 -6.56 18.39
C LEU A 91 12.82 -6.58 19.88
N MET A 92 11.82 -6.45 20.78
CA MET A 92 12.05 -6.53 22.23
C MET A 92 12.68 -7.87 22.63
N PHE A 93 12.14 -8.98 22.14
CA PHE A 93 12.71 -10.32 22.37
C PHE A 93 14.16 -10.42 21.86
N ILE A 94 14.41 -9.92 20.64
CA ILE A 94 15.75 -9.97 20.02
C ILE A 94 16.72 -9.09 20.77
N ALA A 95 16.33 -7.88 21.16
CA ALA A 95 17.18 -6.95 21.88
C ALA A 95 17.60 -7.49 23.24
N LEU A 96 16.67 -8.05 24.01
CA LEU A 96 16.98 -8.68 25.29
C LEU A 96 17.95 -9.86 25.13
N ASP A 97 17.75 -10.73 24.14
CA ASP A 97 18.68 -11.82 23.86
C ASP A 97 20.09 -11.29 23.49
N LYS A 98 20.18 -10.24 22.67
CA LYS A 98 21.46 -9.64 22.29
C LYS A 98 22.19 -9.02 23.49
N LEU A 99 21.46 -8.40 24.41
CA LEU A 99 21.99 -7.85 25.64
C LEU A 99 22.49 -8.95 26.59
N ARG A 100 21.76 -10.06 26.74
CA ARG A 100 22.06 -11.12 27.71
C ARG A 100 23.04 -12.17 27.20
N ASN A 101 22.90 -12.55 25.91
CA ASN A 101 23.57 -13.74 25.41
C ASN A 101 24.62 -13.45 24.33
N GLN A 102 24.64 -12.23 23.76
CA GLN A 102 25.51 -11.89 22.63
C GLN A 102 26.50 -10.76 22.91
N GLY A 103 26.64 -10.36 24.20
CA GLY A 103 27.64 -9.40 24.66
C GLY A 103 27.39 -7.95 24.20
N MET A 104 26.21 -7.60 23.73
CA MET A 104 25.86 -6.22 23.42
C MET A 104 25.69 -5.42 24.70
N LYS A 105 26.31 -4.25 24.77
CA LYS A 105 26.27 -3.38 25.95
C LYS A 105 24.94 -2.67 26.11
N GLN A 106 24.37 -2.21 24.99
CA GLN A 106 23.20 -1.37 24.96
C GLN A 106 22.41 -1.62 23.66
N ALA A 107 21.09 -1.44 23.70
CA ALA A 107 20.19 -1.48 22.55
C ALA A 107 19.62 -0.08 22.31
N ILE A 108 19.82 0.45 21.10
CA ILE A 108 19.34 1.76 20.67
C ILE A 108 18.27 1.55 19.60
N ILE A 109 17.03 1.93 19.91
CA ILE A 109 15.89 1.79 19.04
C ILE A 109 15.61 3.13 18.36
N CYS A 110 15.77 3.18 17.05
CA CYS A 110 15.56 4.36 16.22
C CYS A 110 14.23 4.25 15.50
N VAL A 111 13.33 5.20 15.76
CA VAL A 111 11.99 5.30 15.13
C VAL A 111 11.90 6.54 14.24
N PRO A 112 11.08 6.53 13.16
CA PRO A 112 11.00 7.70 12.26
C PRO A 112 10.41 8.93 12.95
N GLU A 113 9.41 8.74 13.83
CA GLU A 113 8.68 9.83 14.49
C GLU A 113 8.46 9.57 15.98
N LYS A 114 8.27 10.66 16.74
CA LYS A 114 8.03 10.61 18.19
C LYS A 114 6.82 9.76 18.58
N SER A 115 5.75 9.81 17.80
CA SER A 115 4.51 9.06 18.02
C SER A 115 4.72 7.54 18.03
N ILE A 116 5.68 7.03 17.25
CA ILE A 116 5.99 5.61 17.15
C ILE A 116 6.81 5.12 18.34
N GLY A 117 7.54 6.01 19.00
CA GLY A 117 8.29 5.67 20.23
C GLY A 117 7.43 5.08 21.35
N SER A 118 6.12 5.39 21.36
CA SER A 118 5.17 4.79 22.30
C SER A 118 4.89 3.31 22.04
N SER A 119 5.22 2.77 20.87
CA SER A 119 5.09 1.33 20.57
C SER A 119 6.11 0.46 21.30
N PHE A 120 7.12 1.09 21.91
CA PHE A 120 8.17 0.43 22.68
C PHE A 120 8.03 0.72 24.18
N HIS A 121 6.79 0.86 24.68
CA HIS A 121 6.51 0.95 26.12
C HIS A 121 6.84 -0.37 26.83
N ASP A 122 6.81 -0.36 28.15
CA ASP A 122 7.05 -1.54 28.97
C ASP A 122 6.13 -2.69 28.57
N GLU A 123 6.68 -3.87 28.37
CA GLU A 123 5.98 -5.07 27.96
C GLU A 123 6.31 -6.24 28.89
N PRO A 124 5.32 -6.84 29.60
CA PRO A 124 5.54 -7.92 30.54
C PRO A 124 5.72 -9.27 29.84
N LEU A 125 6.83 -9.46 29.17
CA LEU A 125 7.13 -10.66 28.38
C LEU A 125 7.24 -11.91 29.25
N SER A 126 7.66 -11.79 30.52
CA SER A 126 7.77 -12.89 31.48
C SER A 126 6.43 -13.56 31.80
N LYS A 127 5.31 -12.82 31.68
CA LYS A 127 3.97 -13.41 31.81
C LYS A 127 3.66 -14.51 30.79
N HIS A 128 4.41 -14.54 29.71
CA HIS A 128 4.28 -15.50 28.64
C HIS A 128 5.43 -16.51 28.60
N GLY A 129 6.24 -16.59 29.67
CA GLY A 129 7.33 -17.56 29.78
C GLY A 129 8.70 -17.08 29.27
N PHE A 130 8.83 -15.81 28.83
CA PHE A 130 10.14 -15.25 28.50
C PHE A 130 10.97 -14.98 29.77
N SER A 131 12.29 -14.92 29.66
CA SER A 131 13.19 -14.84 30.81
C SER A 131 13.11 -13.54 31.59
N GLU A 132 12.69 -12.45 30.95
CA GLU A 132 12.61 -11.11 31.56
C GLU A 132 11.59 -10.23 30.82
N ASP A 133 11.24 -9.11 31.46
CA ASP A 133 10.36 -8.10 30.89
C ASP A 133 11.13 -7.04 30.12
N TRP A 134 10.50 -6.46 29.10
CA TRP A 134 11.02 -5.28 28.42
C TRP A 134 10.63 -4.04 29.22
N ILE A 135 11.61 -3.34 29.79
CA ILE A 135 11.40 -2.15 30.63
C ILE A 135 12.27 -1.00 30.11
N VAL A 136 11.66 0.13 29.85
CA VAL A 136 12.33 1.34 29.36
C VAL A 136 12.25 2.43 30.41
N LYS A 137 13.38 2.85 30.96
CA LYS A 137 13.40 3.98 31.90
C LYS A 137 12.88 5.25 31.23
N PRO A 138 11.95 6.01 31.85
CA PRO A 138 11.30 7.17 31.22
C PRO A 138 12.25 8.19 30.62
N GLN A 139 13.41 8.46 31.27
CA GLN A 139 14.43 9.38 30.76
C GLN A 139 15.11 8.91 29.47
N TRP A 140 15.05 7.60 29.14
CA TRP A 140 15.66 7.03 27.95
C TRP A 140 14.67 6.79 26.81
N ASN A 141 13.40 7.11 27.00
CA ASN A 141 12.48 7.27 25.89
C ASN A 141 12.47 8.74 25.43
N LEU A 142 13.44 9.11 24.59
CA LEU A 142 13.60 10.48 24.10
C LEU A 142 12.47 10.95 23.17
N CYS A 143 11.60 10.06 22.76
CA CYS A 143 10.41 10.42 21.99
C CYS A 143 9.38 11.12 22.87
N ASN A 144 9.25 10.72 24.13
CA ASN A 144 8.31 11.25 25.10
C ASN A 144 8.91 12.32 26.03
N ALA A 145 10.25 12.39 26.10
CA ALA A 145 10.93 13.32 26.98
C ALA A 145 10.76 14.78 26.49
N PRO A 146 10.46 15.73 27.40
CA PRO A 146 10.44 17.15 27.05
C PRO A 146 11.85 17.65 26.69
N GLY A 147 11.95 18.64 25.82
CA GLY A 147 13.20 19.27 25.46
C GLY A 147 13.41 19.48 23.96
N THR A 148 14.41 20.30 23.62
CA THR A 148 14.83 20.57 22.25
C THR A 148 15.68 19.42 21.69
N ASP A 149 15.80 19.33 20.37
CA ASP A 149 16.56 18.25 19.72
C ASP A 149 18.05 18.25 20.10
N GLY A 150 18.66 19.43 20.39
CA GLY A 150 20.04 19.52 20.91
C GLY A 150 20.21 18.86 22.27
N GLY A 151 19.27 19.02 23.20
CA GLY A 151 19.28 18.35 24.49
C GLY A 151 19.13 16.82 24.38
N LYS A 152 18.44 16.34 23.36
CA LYS A 152 18.29 14.89 23.08
C LYS A 152 19.59 14.25 22.60
N VAL A 153 20.37 14.94 21.77
CA VAL A 153 21.69 14.47 21.33
C VAL A 153 22.66 14.34 22.54
N ASP A 154 22.63 15.30 23.45
CA ASP A 154 23.45 15.22 24.69
C ASP A 154 22.93 14.12 25.64
N ALA A 155 21.64 13.84 25.67
CA ALA A 155 21.07 12.70 26.39
C ALA A 155 21.55 11.37 25.83
N ILE A 156 21.68 11.23 24.50
CA ILE A 156 22.27 10.04 23.86
C ILE A 156 23.71 9.85 24.35
N LYS A 157 24.52 10.91 24.41
CA LYS A 157 25.91 10.80 24.96
C LYS A 157 25.92 10.29 26.38
N LYS A 158 25.08 10.85 27.26
CA LYS A 158 24.96 10.40 28.65
C LYS A 158 24.53 8.92 28.75
N PHE A 159 23.65 8.48 27.86
CA PHE A 159 23.27 7.07 27.79
C PHE A 159 24.42 6.19 27.35
N LEU A 160 25.18 6.56 26.32
CA LEU A 160 26.33 5.81 25.81
C LEU A 160 27.44 5.66 26.87
N ASP A 161 27.63 6.67 27.72
CA ASP A 161 28.61 6.68 28.82
C ASP A 161 28.07 6.02 30.10
N GLY A 162 26.78 5.77 30.17
CA GLY A 162 26.09 5.19 31.34
C GLY A 162 26.00 3.66 31.30
N GLY A 163 25.36 3.12 32.34
CA GLY A 163 25.12 1.67 32.53
C GLY A 163 23.68 1.22 32.17
N ASP A 164 22.84 2.10 31.70
CA ASP A 164 21.47 1.75 31.29
C ASP A 164 21.46 1.09 29.88
N GLU A 165 20.57 0.14 29.66
CA GLU A 165 20.68 -0.80 28.53
C GLU A 165 19.85 -0.47 27.34
N ILE A 166 18.72 0.27 27.50
CA ILE A 166 17.73 0.50 26.45
C ILE A 166 17.49 1.99 26.24
N LEU A 167 17.63 2.46 24.99
CA LEU A 167 17.34 3.82 24.56
C LEU A 167 16.38 3.81 23.37
N ILE A 168 15.38 4.69 23.41
CA ILE A 168 14.48 4.94 22.27
C ILE A 168 14.67 6.39 21.82
N CYS A 169 14.94 6.59 20.53
CA CYS A 169 15.11 7.92 19.96
C CYS A 169 14.56 7.99 18.51
N THR A 170 14.44 9.20 17.97
CA THR A 170 14.05 9.35 16.56
C THR A 170 15.25 9.17 15.63
N HIS A 171 15.00 8.78 14.36
CA HIS A 171 16.03 8.75 13.30
C HIS A 171 16.83 10.05 13.25
N ALA A 172 16.16 11.21 13.38
CA ALA A 172 16.82 12.50 13.38
C ALA A 172 17.78 12.67 14.57
N SER A 173 17.34 12.34 15.79
CA SER A 173 18.18 12.45 16.99
C SER A 173 19.38 11.51 16.92
N PHE A 174 19.17 10.28 16.42
CA PHE A 174 20.24 9.30 16.23
C PHE A 174 21.26 9.79 15.20
N ARG A 175 20.81 10.26 14.04
CA ARG A 175 21.67 10.81 12.99
C ARG A 175 22.55 11.95 13.52
N PHE A 176 21.96 12.92 14.23
CA PHE A 176 22.72 14.02 14.81
C PHE A 176 23.72 13.57 15.89
N ALA A 177 23.40 12.50 16.62
CA ALA A 177 24.33 11.93 17.58
C ALA A 177 25.53 11.26 16.88
N VAL A 178 25.30 10.53 15.79
CA VAL A 178 26.37 9.95 14.97
C VAL A 178 27.23 11.02 14.33
N ASP A 179 26.60 12.07 13.74
CA ASP A 179 27.33 13.24 13.19
C ASP A 179 28.24 13.90 14.24
N LYS A 180 27.79 13.96 15.51
CA LYS A 180 28.53 14.65 16.59
C LYS A 180 29.58 13.78 17.27
N PHE A 181 29.33 12.50 17.45
CA PHE A 181 30.17 11.61 18.27
C PHE A 181 30.97 10.60 17.46
N GLY A 182 30.68 10.43 16.18
CA GLY A 182 31.28 9.42 15.30
C GLY A 182 30.63 8.04 15.48
N VAL A 183 30.79 7.19 14.46
CA VAL A 183 30.25 5.82 14.44
C VAL A 183 30.91 4.92 15.50
N ASP A 184 32.17 5.17 15.83
CA ASP A 184 32.95 4.42 16.82
C ASP A 184 32.39 4.53 18.25
N ALA A 185 31.69 5.62 18.57
CA ALA A 185 31.00 5.79 19.83
C ALA A 185 29.91 4.73 20.08
N PHE A 186 29.47 4.06 19.02
CA PHE A 186 28.40 3.05 19.07
C PHE A 186 28.91 1.60 19.02
N ASP A 187 30.20 1.37 19.00
CA ASP A 187 30.80 0.03 18.98
C ASP A 187 30.30 -0.86 20.14
N GLY A 188 30.06 -2.13 19.85
CA GLY A 188 29.59 -3.13 20.81
C GLY A 188 28.12 -2.93 21.25
N ARG A 189 27.31 -2.24 20.41
CA ARG A 189 25.90 -1.96 20.67
C ARG A 189 25.02 -2.54 19.58
N MET A 190 23.77 -2.79 19.94
CA MET A 190 22.71 -3.09 18.97
C MET A 190 22.04 -1.79 18.52
N ILE A 191 21.95 -1.59 17.22
CA ILE A 191 21.21 -0.50 16.59
C ILE A 191 19.99 -1.10 15.90
N ALA A 192 18.81 -0.72 16.35
CA ALA A 192 17.56 -1.13 15.73
C ALA A 192 16.95 0.05 14.95
N ILE A 193 16.59 -0.17 13.70
CA ILE A 193 15.98 0.86 12.84
C ILE A 193 14.58 0.39 12.44
N ASP A 194 13.57 1.05 13.02
CA ASP A 194 12.18 0.81 12.66
C ASP A 194 11.81 1.65 11.43
N GLU A 195 10.83 1.16 10.64
CA GLU A 195 10.42 1.72 9.35
C GLU A 195 11.61 1.99 8.42
N PHE A 196 12.40 0.95 8.22
CA PHE A 196 13.68 0.97 7.51
C PHE A 196 13.62 1.53 6.08
N HIS A 197 12.44 1.56 5.46
CA HIS A 197 12.22 2.16 4.14
C HIS A 197 12.48 3.69 4.12
N HIS A 198 12.60 4.37 5.26
CA HIS A 198 13.05 5.76 5.34
C HIS A 198 14.56 5.95 5.12
N VAL A 199 15.33 4.85 5.16
CA VAL A 199 16.75 4.83 4.82
C VAL A 199 16.90 4.74 3.29
N SER A 200 17.95 5.32 2.74
CA SER A 200 18.28 5.27 1.31
C SER A 200 19.77 5.14 1.09
N ALA A 201 20.14 4.39 0.08
CA ALA A 201 21.52 4.33 -0.43
C ALA A 201 21.96 5.63 -1.14
N ASN A 202 21.05 6.56 -1.36
CA ASN A 202 21.38 7.88 -1.91
C ASN A 202 22.36 8.60 -0.97
N PRO A 203 23.49 9.14 -1.49
CA PRO A 203 24.49 9.86 -0.69
C PRO A 203 23.93 11.05 0.10
N ASP A 204 22.82 11.63 -0.35
CA ASP A 204 22.13 12.73 0.35
C ASP A 204 21.36 12.24 1.59
N ASN A 205 21.11 10.94 1.72
CA ASN A 205 20.49 10.34 2.90
C ASN A 205 21.55 10.04 3.96
N LYS A 206 21.74 10.95 4.90
CA LYS A 206 22.75 10.81 5.95
C LYS A 206 22.60 9.57 6.82
N LEU A 207 21.37 9.12 7.09
CA LEU A 207 21.15 7.90 7.88
C LEU A 207 21.63 6.66 7.11
N GLY A 208 21.40 6.62 5.79
CA GLY A 208 21.93 5.56 4.93
C GLY A 208 23.46 5.56 4.89
N ALA A 209 24.07 6.73 4.77
CA ALA A 209 25.54 6.87 4.80
C ALA A 209 26.12 6.35 6.13
N HIS A 210 25.57 6.75 7.28
CA HIS A 210 26.00 6.24 8.58
C HIS A 210 25.82 4.73 8.70
N LEU A 211 24.73 4.19 8.18
CA LEU A 211 24.50 2.74 8.20
C LEU A 211 25.57 2.00 7.41
N ALA A 212 25.94 2.48 6.23
CA ALA A 212 27.03 1.93 5.44
C ALA A 212 28.38 1.96 6.19
N GLU A 213 28.64 3.04 6.96
CA GLU A 213 29.80 3.14 7.83
C GLU A 213 29.77 2.11 8.99
N PHE A 214 28.61 1.91 9.64
CA PHE A 214 28.43 0.88 10.68
C PHE A 214 28.67 -0.52 10.12
N ILE A 215 28.14 -0.82 8.93
CA ILE A 215 28.30 -2.11 8.24
C ILE A 215 29.77 -2.32 7.85
N THR A 216 30.44 -1.29 7.35
CA THR A 216 31.87 -1.36 6.97
C THR A 216 32.77 -1.55 8.19
N ARG A 217 32.43 -0.88 9.31
CA ARG A 217 33.17 -0.98 10.56
C ARG A 217 33.01 -2.33 11.26
N ASP A 218 31.88 -2.99 11.07
CA ASP A 218 31.59 -4.36 11.55
C ASP A 218 31.71 -4.54 13.08
N LYS A 219 31.29 -3.52 13.86
CA LYS A 219 31.40 -3.51 15.33
C LYS A 219 30.05 -3.39 16.05
N CYS A 220 28.95 -3.29 15.31
CA CYS A 220 27.60 -3.18 15.84
C CYS A 220 26.75 -4.32 15.33
N HIS A 221 25.70 -4.69 16.07
CA HIS A 221 24.61 -5.48 15.53
C HIS A 221 23.54 -4.54 15.00
N VAL A 222 23.02 -4.80 13.81
CA VAL A 222 21.95 -3.99 13.20
C VAL A 222 20.71 -4.83 12.98
N VAL A 223 19.59 -4.41 13.56
CA VAL A 223 18.28 -5.02 13.32
C VAL A 223 17.39 -3.98 12.64
N ALA A 224 17.13 -4.20 11.37
CA ALA A 224 16.27 -3.33 10.56
C ALA A 224 14.86 -3.92 10.44
N MET A 225 13.83 -3.09 10.55
CA MET A 225 12.44 -3.52 10.43
C MET A 225 11.68 -2.60 9.45
N THR A 226 10.83 -3.19 8.62
CA THR A 226 9.97 -2.41 7.73
C THR A 226 8.60 -3.04 7.59
N GLY A 227 7.58 -2.19 7.58
CA GLY A 227 6.19 -2.56 7.33
C GLY A 227 5.83 -2.59 5.85
N SER A 228 6.64 -1.96 5.03
CA SER A 228 6.47 -1.94 3.59
C SER A 228 7.72 -2.47 2.93
N TYR A 229 7.52 -3.30 1.93
CA TYR A 229 8.62 -3.83 1.12
C TYR A 229 9.18 -2.78 0.15
N PHE A 230 8.56 -1.59 0.07
CA PHE A 230 8.79 -0.64 -1.01
C PHE A 230 8.88 0.79 -0.50
N ARG A 231 9.86 1.55 -1.00
CA ARG A 231 9.95 2.99 -0.77
C ARG A 231 8.94 3.80 -1.59
N GLY A 232 8.46 3.26 -2.69
CA GLY A 232 7.63 3.97 -3.66
C GLY A 232 8.43 4.77 -4.70
N ASP A 233 9.76 4.65 -4.68
CA ASP A 233 10.69 5.16 -5.69
C ASP A 233 11.64 4.04 -6.15
N ALA A 234 12.44 4.30 -7.17
CA ALA A 234 13.41 3.36 -7.72
C ALA A 234 14.73 3.29 -6.92
N GLU A 235 14.85 4.06 -5.83
CA GLU A 235 16.08 4.08 -5.03
C GLU A 235 16.16 2.86 -4.11
N ALA A 236 17.33 2.23 -4.11
CA ALA A 236 17.62 1.13 -3.18
C ALA A 236 17.72 1.65 -1.74
N VAL A 237 17.24 0.88 -0.77
CA VAL A 237 17.38 1.19 0.66
C VAL A 237 18.84 1.05 1.08
N LEU A 238 19.51 0.00 0.62
CA LEU A 238 20.92 -0.29 0.82
C LEU A 238 21.62 -0.56 -0.51
N HIS A 239 22.92 -0.35 -0.57
CA HIS A 239 23.71 -0.88 -1.67
C HIS A 239 23.61 -2.42 -1.67
N PRO A 240 23.59 -3.07 -2.85
CA PRO A 240 23.44 -4.53 -2.94
C PRO A 240 24.46 -5.32 -2.11
N GLU A 241 25.68 -4.80 -1.99
CA GLU A 241 26.76 -5.42 -1.21
C GLU A 241 26.47 -5.39 0.29
N ASP A 242 25.88 -4.31 0.78
CA ASP A 242 25.50 -4.17 2.20
C ASP A 242 24.21 -4.94 2.48
N GLU A 243 23.25 -4.95 1.56
CA GLU A 243 22.02 -5.74 1.70
C GLU A 243 22.31 -7.24 1.75
N ALA A 244 23.35 -7.71 1.04
CA ALA A 244 23.77 -9.11 1.04
C ALA A 244 24.27 -9.60 2.41
N LYS A 245 24.71 -8.70 3.29
CA LYS A 245 25.15 -9.04 4.66
C LYS A 245 23.98 -9.31 5.62
N PHE A 246 22.77 -8.80 5.28
CA PHE A 246 21.60 -9.01 6.12
C PHE A 246 20.97 -10.38 5.89
N ASP A 247 20.78 -11.13 6.96
CA ASP A 247 19.83 -12.23 6.91
C ASP A 247 18.39 -11.67 6.97
N LYS A 248 17.49 -12.27 6.20
CA LYS A 248 16.14 -11.74 6.02
C LYS A 248 15.11 -12.62 6.72
N VAL A 249 14.15 -11.98 7.40
CA VAL A 249 12.92 -12.58 7.85
C VAL A 249 11.78 -11.94 7.06
N VAL A 250 11.09 -12.72 6.27
CA VAL A 250 9.98 -12.24 5.46
C VAL A 250 8.70 -12.90 5.92
N TYR A 251 7.72 -12.05 6.28
CA TYR A 251 6.36 -12.44 6.60
C TYR A 251 5.42 -11.61 5.75
N THR A 252 4.62 -12.25 4.90
CA THR A 252 3.85 -11.55 3.88
C THR A 252 2.48 -11.09 4.40
N TYR A 253 1.86 -10.13 3.71
CA TYR A 253 0.46 -9.77 3.93
C TYR A 253 -0.46 -10.96 3.74
N TYR A 254 -0.19 -11.79 2.75
CA TYR A 254 -0.95 -12.99 2.49
C TYR A 254 -0.93 -13.95 3.69
N GLU A 255 0.27 -14.23 4.25
CA GLU A 255 0.41 -15.06 5.44
C GLU A 255 -0.34 -14.49 6.65
N GLN A 256 -0.25 -13.16 6.86
CA GLN A 256 -0.92 -12.50 7.96
C GLN A 256 -2.44 -12.57 7.84
N LEU A 257 -2.99 -12.20 6.69
CA LEU A 257 -4.43 -12.14 6.48
C LEU A 257 -5.05 -13.56 6.44
N SER A 258 -4.37 -14.52 5.83
CA SER A 258 -4.78 -15.93 5.86
C SER A 258 -4.73 -16.53 7.27
N GLY A 259 -3.85 -15.99 8.12
CA GLY A 259 -3.69 -16.39 9.51
C GLY A 259 -4.69 -15.77 10.48
N TYR A 260 -5.56 -14.86 10.04
CA TYR A 260 -6.57 -14.25 10.91
C TYR A 260 -7.73 -15.21 11.25
N GLU A 261 -8.39 -14.95 12.36
CA GLU A 261 -9.51 -15.75 12.84
C GLU A 261 -10.85 -15.24 12.30
N TYR A 262 -11.05 -13.93 12.28
CA TYR A 262 -12.34 -13.29 11.97
C TYR A 262 -12.36 -12.63 10.60
N LEU A 263 -11.36 -11.81 10.26
CA LEU A 263 -11.31 -11.07 9.02
C LEU A 263 -11.07 -12.01 7.83
N LYS A 264 -12.02 -12.02 6.88
CA LYS A 264 -12.02 -12.93 5.72
C LYS A 264 -11.85 -12.22 4.39
N GLN A 265 -12.26 -10.95 4.31
CA GLN A 265 -12.35 -10.23 3.06
C GLN A 265 -11.82 -8.81 3.17
N LEU A 266 -11.03 -8.41 2.17
CA LEU A 266 -10.59 -7.03 1.96
C LEU A 266 -11.07 -6.57 0.59
N ASP A 267 -11.85 -5.48 0.55
CA ASP A 267 -12.25 -4.80 -0.67
C ASP A 267 -11.47 -3.49 -0.82
N MET A 268 -11.01 -3.21 -2.03
CA MET A 268 -10.34 -1.95 -2.37
C MET A 268 -11.07 -1.29 -3.53
N GLY A 269 -11.47 -0.03 -3.35
CA GLY A 269 -12.21 0.75 -4.32
C GLY A 269 -11.58 2.10 -4.62
N TYR A 270 -11.69 2.54 -5.88
CA TYR A 270 -11.29 3.87 -6.33
C TYR A 270 -12.49 4.55 -6.92
N TYR A 271 -12.75 5.79 -6.47
CA TYR A 271 -13.86 6.60 -6.95
C TYR A 271 -13.33 7.94 -7.43
N PHE A 272 -13.75 8.35 -8.61
CA PHE A 272 -13.41 9.63 -9.19
C PHE A 272 -14.51 10.66 -8.90
N TYR A 273 -14.12 11.91 -8.70
CA TYR A 273 -15.05 13.01 -8.47
C TYR A 273 -14.62 14.26 -9.25
N THR A 274 -15.62 15.04 -9.70
CA THR A 274 -15.44 16.28 -10.47
C THR A 274 -15.62 17.53 -9.63
N ASP A 275 -16.46 17.44 -8.60
CA ASP A 275 -16.90 18.58 -7.77
C ASP A 275 -16.17 18.58 -6.39
N SER A 276 -16.93 18.67 -5.29
CA SER A 276 -16.39 18.57 -3.94
C SER A 276 -16.17 17.12 -3.52
N TYR A 277 -15.01 16.84 -2.94
CA TYR A 277 -14.76 15.51 -2.36
C TYR A 277 -15.67 15.23 -1.14
N THR A 278 -16.07 16.28 -0.41
CA THR A 278 -16.92 16.13 0.77
C THR A 278 -18.29 15.54 0.40
N ASP A 279 -18.88 15.98 -0.71
CA ASP A 279 -20.12 15.40 -1.24
C ASP A 279 -19.94 13.95 -1.70
N LYS A 280 -18.75 13.60 -2.16
CA LYS A 280 -18.45 12.23 -2.59
C LYS A 280 -18.19 11.31 -1.41
N VAL A 281 -17.54 11.80 -0.35
CA VAL A 281 -17.37 11.07 0.92
C VAL A 281 -18.71 10.54 1.41
N LEU A 282 -19.71 11.39 1.43
CA LEU A 282 -21.06 11.04 1.90
C LEU A 282 -21.75 9.96 1.07
N LYS A 283 -21.38 9.84 -0.22
CA LYS A 283 -21.91 8.79 -1.11
C LYS A 283 -21.27 7.43 -0.87
N VAL A 284 -20.07 7.38 -0.30
CA VAL A 284 -19.31 6.14 -0.08
C VAL A 284 -19.23 5.74 1.40
N LEU A 285 -19.59 6.65 2.31
CA LEU A 285 -19.60 6.44 3.76
C LEU A 285 -20.85 5.68 4.18
N ASP A 286 -20.66 4.61 4.96
CA ASP A 286 -21.74 3.93 5.69
C ASP A 286 -21.55 4.21 7.18
N ALA A 287 -22.52 4.91 7.79
CA ALA A 287 -22.49 5.27 9.21
C ALA A 287 -22.56 4.04 10.16
N ASN A 288 -22.87 2.85 9.64
CA ASN A 288 -22.86 1.61 10.42
C ASN A 288 -21.48 0.94 10.46
N GLU A 289 -20.59 1.30 9.54
CA GLU A 289 -19.22 0.80 9.51
C GLU A 289 -18.28 1.67 10.36
N LYS A 290 -17.42 1.05 11.11
CA LYS A 290 -16.37 1.73 11.88
C LYS A 290 -15.34 2.28 10.91
N THR A 291 -15.30 3.61 10.73
CA THR A 291 -14.60 4.26 9.62
C THR A 291 -13.48 5.19 10.08
N ILE A 292 -12.32 5.13 9.40
CA ILE A 292 -11.30 6.18 9.45
C ILE A 292 -11.37 6.99 8.15
N ILE A 293 -11.58 8.30 8.27
CA ILE A 293 -11.60 9.25 7.16
C ILE A 293 -10.30 10.07 7.18
N HIS A 294 -9.48 9.89 6.16
CA HIS A 294 -8.26 10.68 5.97
C HIS A 294 -8.54 11.83 5.01
N ILE A 295 -8.83 13.02 5.54
CA ILE A 295 -8.99 14.22 4.72
C ILE A 295 -7.62 14.77 4.24
N PRO A 296 -7.59 15.53 3.13
CA PRO A 296 -6.32 16.03 2.59
C PRO A 296 -5.69 17.10 3.50
N ASN A 297 -4.36 17.20 3.45
CA ASN A 297 -3.67 18.33 4.08
C ASN A 297 -4.09 19.66 3.46
N VAL A 298 -4.09 20.75 4.23
CA VAL A 298 -4.47 22.10 3.77
C VAL A 298 -3.72 22.53 2.52
N ASN A 299 -2.47 22.10 2.36
CA ASN A 299 -1.65 22.42 1.19
C ASN A 299 -1.89 21.46 0.01
N ALA A 300 -2.64 20.39 0.20
CA ALA A 300 -2.98 19.48 -0.89
C ALA A 300 -3.92 20.17 -1.89
N ARG A 301 -3.89 19.71 -3.14
CA ARG A 301 -4.72 20.23 -4.22
C ARG A 301 -6.21 20.00 -3.96
N GLU A 302 -6.53 18.83 -3.41
CA GLU A 302 -7.89 18.40 -3.14
C GLU A 302 -8.55 19.11 -1.95
N SER A 303 -7.75 19.79 -1.10
CA SER A 303 -8.26 20.51 0.06
C SER A 303 -8.99 21.80 -0.36
N THR A 304 -10.10 22.09 0.32
CA THR A 304 -10.80 23.38 0.21
C THR A 304 -10.03 24.52 0.87
N LYS A 305 -8.87 24.24 1.50
CA LYS A 305 -8.03 25.14 2.31
C LYS A 305 -8.63 25.49 3.68
N ASP A 306 -9.80 24.96 4.00
CA ASP A 306 -10.49 25.16 5.28
C ASP A 306 -10.88 23.79 5.87
N LYS A 307 -9.91 23.14 6.50
CA LYS A 307 -10.08 21.81 7.07
C LYS A 307 -11.18 21.72 8.13
N ILE A 308 -11.43 22.79 8.84
CA ILE A 308 -12.50 22.82 9.86
C ILE A 308 -13.87 22.74 9.19
N LYS A 309 -14.11 23.54 8.14
CA LYS A 309 -15.33 23.44 7.34
C LYS A 309 -15.50 22.09 6.67
N GLU A 310 -14.40 21.47 6.22
CA GLU A 310 -14.45 20.12 5.66
C GLU A 310 -14.97 19.11 6.69
N VAL A 311 -14.51 19.18 7.94
CA VAL A 311 -14.98 18.35 9.04
C VAL A 311 -16.44 18.67 9.39
N GLU A 312 -16.79 19.96 9.55
CA GLU A 312 -18.16 20.41 9.83
C GLU A 312 -19.14 19.88 8.77
N HIS A 313 -18.79 19.99 7.49
CA HIS A 313 -19.63 19.50 6.39
C HIS A 313 -19.84 17.97 6.45
N ILE A 314 -18.82 17.21 6.82
CA ILE A 314 -18.95 15.75 6.99
C ILE A 314 -19.86 15.45 8.20
N ILE A 315 -19.70 16.16 9.31
CA ILE A 315 -20.51 15.98 10.52
C ILE A 315 -21.97 16.31 10.25
N ASP A 316 -22.27 17.48 9.65
CA ASP A 316 -23.63 17.93 9.33
C ASP A 316 -24.37 16.95 8.42
N ALA A 317 -23.65 16.30 7.54
CA ALA A 317 -24.26 15.34 6.65
C ALA A 317 -24.41 13.94 7.27
N LEU A 318 -23.66 13.60 8.30
CA LEU A 318 -23.86 12.40 9.10
C LEU A 318 -25.07 12.52 10.04
N GLY A 319 -25.39 13.75 10.48
CA GLY A 319 -26.51 13.98 11.38
C GLY A 319 -26.45 15.32 12.10
N SER A 320 -27.16 15.43 13.21
CA SER A 320 -27.17 16.62 14.03
C SER A 320 -26.15 16.46 15.17
N TRP A 321 -25.19 17.38 15.24
CA TRP A 321 -24.31 17.46 16.42
C TRP A 321 -25.11 17.85 17.67
N ASN A 322 -24.95 17.07 18.72
CA ASN A 322 -25.69 17.29 19.97
C ASN A 322 -24.79 17.87 21.06
N ASP A 323 -23.61 17.25 21.25
CA ASP A 323 -22.72 17.56 22.35
C ASP A 323 -21.29 17.02 22.06
N THR A 324 -20.38 17.34 22.97
CA THR A 324 -19.01 16.76 22.99
C THR A 324 -18.83 16.06 24.34
N ASP A 325 -18.47 14.80 24.30
CA ASP A 325 -18.19 14.02 25.51
C ASP A 325 -16.99 14.62 26.25
N GLU A 326 -17.19 15.00 27.52
CA GLU A 326 -16.19 15.72 28.32
C GLU A 326 -14.94 14.90 28.64
N GLU A 327 -15.07 13.58 28.75
CA GLU A 327 -13.97 12.68 29.13
C GLU A 327 -13.12 12.35 27.92
N THR A 328 -13.73 11.93 26.82
CA THR A 328 -13.04 11.49 25.61
C THR A 328 -12.76 12.61 24.62
N GLY A 329 -13.55 13.67 24.63
CA GLY A 329 -13.54 14.72 23.62
C GLY A 329 -14.20 14.31 22.30
N PHE A 330 -14.91 13.18 22.25
CA PHE A 330 -15.61 12.75 21.06
C PHE A 330 -16.86 13.57 20.80
N LEU A 331 -17.11 13.90 19.53
CA LEU A 331 -18.33 14.57 19.11
C LEU A 331 -19.47 13.55 19.08
N LEU A 332 -20.60 13.93 19.64
CA LEU A 332 -21.83 13.11 19.70
C LEU A 332 -22.79 13.62 18.61
N VAL A 333 -23.02 12.83 17.59
CA VAL A 333 -23.84 13.20 16.42
C VAL A 333 -25.02 12.22 16.30
N THR A 334 -26.25 12.73 16.29
CA THR A 334 -27.43 11.89 16.07
C THR A 334 -27.68 11.72 14.57
N GLY A 335 -27.56 10.50 14.11
CA GLY A 335 -27.85 10.13 12.70
C GLY A 335 -29.36 10.17 12.37
N PRO A 336 -29.72 10.07 11.09
CA PRO A 336 -31.11 10.08 10.63
C PRO A 336 -31.96 8.94 11.17
N ASP A 337 -31.34 7.85 11.60
CA ASP A 337 -31.96 6.68 12.23
C ASP A 337 -32.11 6.82 13.76
N GLY A 338 -31.70 7.95 14.35
CA GLY A 338 -31.68 8.21 15.77
C GLY A 338 -30.50 7.60 16.53
N LYS A 339 -29.56 6.92 15.85
CA LYS A 339 -28.35 6.40 16.45
C LYS A 339 -27.37 7.53 16.77
N ILE A 340 -26.80 7.51 17.96
CA ILE A 340 -25.74 8.46 18.35
C ILE A 340 -24.40 7.89 17.87
N LEU A 341 -23.74 8.61 16.96
CA LEU A 341 -22.39 8.33 16.47
C LEU A 341 -21.37 9.05 17.36
N ARG A 342 -20.33 8.35 17.77
CA ARG A 342 -19.16 8.91 18.47
C ARG A 342 -18.06 9.17 17.47
N ILE A 343 -17.75 10.45 17.23
CA ILE A 343 -16.78 10.87 16.22
C ILE A 343 -15.54 11.45 16.89
N ALA A 344 -14.39 10.85 16.63
CA ALA A 344 -13.10 11.34 17.08
C ALA A 344 -12.50 12.29 16.03
N ASP A 345 -12.46 13.60 16.34
CA ASP A 345 -11.85 14.62 15.50
C ASP A 345 -10.38 14.84 15.89
N LEU A 346 -9.47 14.43 15.00
CA LEU A 346 -8.02 14.66 15.12
C LEU A 346 -7.52 15.82 14.23
N VAL A 347 -8.45 16.61 13.65
CA VAL A 347 -8.15 17.72 12.73
C VAL A 347 -8.15 19.06 13.45
N ASP A 348 -8.87 19.19 14.57
CA ASP A 348 -8.99 20.42 15.37
C ASP A 348 -7.59 21.05 15.64
N ASP A 349 -7.51 22.37 15.54
CA ASP A 349 -6.25 23.11 15.77
C ASP A 349 -5.86 23.22 17.24
N ASP A 350 -6.82 23.05 18.18
CA ASP A 350 -6.54 23.06 19.61
C ASP A 350 -5.75 21.80 20.04
N PRO A 351 -4.49 21.96 20.44
CA PRO A 351 -3.65 20.84 20.86
C PRO A 351 -4.24 20.07 22.05
N THR A 352 -4.93 20.76 22.95
CA THR A 352 -5.49 20.17 24.18
C THR A 352 -6.66 19.25 23.85
N LYS A 353 -7.53 19.68 22.94
CA LYS A 353 -8.62 18.84 22.44
C LYS A 353 -8.09 17.61 21.72
N ARG A 354 -7.16 17.79 20.76
CA ARG A 354 -6.55 16.67 20.06
C ARG A 354 -5.86 15.68 20.99
N GLU A 355 -5.16 16.18 22.02
CA GLU A 355 -4.50 15.31 22.99
C GLU A 355 -5.49 14.49 23.80
N ARG A 356 -6.64 15.09 24.19
CA ARG A 356 -7.73 14.40 24.87
C ARG A 356 -8.28 13.27 24.00
N VAL A 357 -8.67 13.57 22.77
CA VAL A 357 -9.15 12.59 21.78
C VAL A 357 -8.10 11.49 21.53
N SER A 358 -6.85 11.86 21.33
CA SER A 358 -5.75 10.91 21.11
C SER A 358 -5.54 9.99 22.31
N ARG A 359 -5.65 10.52 23.54
CA ARG A 359 -5.55 9.72 24.78
C ARG A 359 -6.69 8.73 24.89
N ALA A 360 -7.92 9.14 24.60
CA ALA A 360 -9.09 8.26 24.61
C ALA A 360 -8.95 7.12 23.57
N LEU A 361 -8.43 7.40 22.36
CA LEU A 361 -8.18 6.40 21.34
C LEU A 361 -7.04 5.42 21.71
N LYS A 362 -6.13 5.81 22.61
CA LYS A 362 -5.00 4.98 23.09
C LYS A 362 -5.32 4.22 24.36
N ASP A 363 -6.49 4.39 24.94
CA ASP A 363 -6.88 3.71 26.17
C ASP A 363 -6.94 2.18 25.95
N ALA A 364 -6.00 1.48 26.56
CA ALA A 364 -5.89 0.03 26.46
C ALA A 364 -7.13 -0.71 27.01
N SER A 365 -7.85 -0.11 27.97
CA SER A 365 -9.09 -0.68 28.53
C SER A 365 -10.23 -0.72 27.51
N GLN A 366 -10.20 0.19 26.52
CA GLN A 366 -11.19 0.31 25.46
C GLN A 366 -10.86 -0.47 24.19
N LYS A 367 -9.70 -1.12 24.14
CA LYS A 367 -9.24 -1.84 22.93
C LYS A 367 -10.27 -2.82 22.36
N PHE A 368 -10.97 -3.55 23.23
CA PHE A 368 -11.97 -4.54 22.84
C PHE A 368 -13.41 -4.00 22.90
N ASN A 369 -13.61 -2.71 23.14
CA ASN A 369 -14.92 -2.06 23.10
C ASN A 369 -15.19 -1.53 21.68
N ARG A 370 -16.01 -2.26 20.91
CA ARG A 370 -16.37 -1.86 19.54
C ARG A 370 -17.11 -0.52 19.51
N ASP A 371 -17.88 -0.22 20.54
CA ASP A 371 -18.75 0.96 20.59
C ASP A 371 -18.08 2.18 21.26
N HIS A 372 -16.76 2.11 21.51
CA HIS A 372 -16.00 3.23 22.04
C HIS A 372 -15.98 4.43 21.07
N VAL A 373 -15.77 4.18 19.78
CA VAL A 373 -15.78 5.19 18.71
C VAL A 373 -16.36 4.61 17.43
N ASP A 374 -17.07 5.43 16.65
CA ASP A 374 -17.68 5.02 15.37
C ASP A 374 -16.88 5.51 14.17
N ILE A 375 -16.48 6.79 14.18
CA ILE A 375 -15.78 7.42 13.07
C ILE A 375 -14.57 8.20 13.61
N ILE A 376 -13.43 8.07 12.94
CA ILE A 376 -12.23 8.86 13.22
C ILE A 376 -11.96 9.74 11.99
N ILE A 377 -11.86 11.06 12.16
CA ILE A 377 -11.48 12.00 11.11
C ILE A 377 -10.07 12.49 11.39
N ALA A 378 -9.17 12.32 10.43
CA ALA A 378 -7.77 12.65 10.59
C ALA A 378 -7.21 13.38 9.36
N LEU A 379 -6.23 14.26 9.58
CA LEU A 379 -5.57 15.01 8.52
C LEU A 379 -4.45 14.18 7.90
N GLY A 380 -4.47 14.00 6.59
CA GLY A 380 -3.44 13.26 5.88
C GLY A 380 -3.36 11.81 6.33
N MET A 381 -2.16 11.32 6.63
CA MET A 381 -2.01 10.09 7.40
C MET A 381 -2.18 10.42 8.88
N ALA A 382 -3.10 9.74 9.54
CA ALA A 382 -3.10 9.73 11.00
C ALA A 382 -1.80 9.03 11.44
N LYS A 383 -0.76 9.82 11.66
CA LYS A 383 0.57 9.37 12.13
C LYS A 383 0.54 8.91 13.58
N GLU A 384 -0.64 8.79 14.16
CA GLU A 384 -0.82 8.61 15.58
C GLU A 384 -0.82 7.13 15.94
N GLY A 385 0.01 6.79 16.88
CA GLY A 385 0.25 5.43 17.35
C GLY A 385 -0.90 4.82 18.17
N PHE A 386 -2.16 4.87 17.67
CA PHE A 386 -3.28 4.16 18.26
C PHE A 386 -3.57 2.85 17.54
N ASP A 387 -4.02 1.85 18.29
CA ASP A 387 -4.30 0.49 17.84
C ASP A 387 -5.81 0.22 17.84
N TRP A 388 -6.52 0.77 16.84
CA TRP A 388 -7.96 0.58 16.71
C TRP A 388 -8.26 -0.63 15.80
N ILE A 389 -8.58 -1.75 16.41
CA ILE A 389 -8.80 -3.02 15.68
C ILE A 389 -10.14 -3.08 14.93
N TRP A 390 -11.09 -2.21 15.29
CA TRP A 390 -12.45 -2.22 14.78
C TRP A 390 -12.64 -1.53 13.43
N CYS A 391 -11.63 -0.87 12.89
CA CYS A 391 -11.73 -0.18 11.60
C CYS A 391 -12.19 -1.13 10.49
N GLU A 392 -13.42 -0.93 10.01
CA GLU A 392 -14.06 -1.70 8.92
C GLU A 392 -13.90 -0.98 7.58
N HIS A 393 -13.77 0.35 7.59
CA HIS A 393 -13.59 1.16 6.40
C HIS A 393 -12.46 2.19 6.58
N ALA A 394 -11.46 2.14 5.72
CA ALA A 394 -10.45 3.19 5.59
C ALA A 394 -10.73 4.01 4.33
N LEU A 395 -11.14 5.26 4.51
CA LEU A 395 -11.46 6.19 3.43
C LEU A 395 -10.38 7.27 3.33
N THR A 396 -9.81 7.43 2.14
CA THR A 396 -8.78 8.43 1.87
C THR A 396 -9.16 9.35 0.72
N ILE A 397 -8.76 10.61 0.81
CA ILE A 397 -9.01 11.61 -0.23
C ILE A 397 -7.68 12.05 -0.84
N GLY A 398 -7.65 12.14 -2.17
CA GLY A 398 -6.52 12.61 -2.94
C GLY A 398 -5.45 11.56 -3.18
N TYR A 399 -4.45 11.96 -3.94
CA TYR A 399 -3.30 11.11 -4.24
C TYR A 399 -2.36 11.06 -3.04
N ARG A 400 -1.93 9.88 -2.69
CA ARG A 400 -0.87 9.65 -1.72
C ARG A 400 0.46 9.46 -2.45
N SER A 401 1.46 10.22 -2.06
CA SER A 401 2.77 10.25 -2.72
C SER A 401 3.55 8.94 -2.59
N SER A 402 3.21 8.15 -1.58
CA SER A 402 3.91 6.92 -1.25
C SER A 402 2.95 5.74 -1.17
N LEU A 403 3.29 4.67 -1.88
CA LEU A 403 2.62 3.39 -1.74
C LEU A 403 2.70 2.86 -0.32
N THR A 404 3.81 3.12 0.36
CA THR A 404 4.01 2.81 1.78
C THR A 404 2.89 3.38 2.64
N GLU A 405 2.46 4.63 2.35
CA GLU A 405 1.33 5.26 3.05
C GLU A 405 0.03 4.49 2.83
N ILE A 406 -0.24 4.08 1.59
CA ILE A 406 -1.45 3.30 1.26
C ILE A 406 -1.43 1.96 2.00
N VAL A 407 -0.28 1.25 1.98
CA VAL A 407 -0.10 -0.02 2.69
C VAL A 407 -0.30 0.16 4.20
N GLN A 408 0.19 1.24 4.80
CA GLN A 408 0.00 1.53 6.22
C GLN A 408 -1.47 1.83 6.56
N ILE A 409 -2.18 2.57 5.70
CA ILE A 409 -3.61 2.86 5.88
C ILE A 409 -4.43 1.56 5.77
N ILE A 410 -4.18 0.76 4.75
CA ILE A 410 -4.83 -0.56 4.59
C ILE A 410 -4.51 -1.45 5.79
N GLY A 411 -3.26 -1.44 6.28
CA GLY A 411 -2.85 -2.18 7.46
C GLY A 411 -3.58 -1.78 8.76
N ARG A 412 -4.14 -0.57 8.84
CA ARG A 412 -5.03 -0.16 9.95
C ARG A 412 -6.42 -0.80 9.83
N ALA A 413 -6.96 -0.84 8.62
CA ALA A 413 -8.25 -1.45 8.36
C ALA A 413 -8.20 -2.99 8.40
N THR A 414 -7.06 -3.59 8.05
CA THR A 414 -6.89 -5.05 8.00
C THR A 414 -6.42 -5.65 9.33
N ARG A 415 -6.91 -5.14 10.46
CA ARG A 415 -6.68 -5.75 11.77
C ARG A 415 -7.78 -6.74 12.10
N ASP A 416 -7.41 -7.86 12.72
CA ASP A 416 -8.36 -8.88 13.13
C ASP A 416 -9.11 -8.47 14.40
N ALA A 417 -10.44 -8.62 14.40
CA ALA A 417 -11.29 -8.33 15.55
C ALA A 417 -12.52 -9.24 15.57
N PRO A 418 -13.03 -9.62 16.77
CA PRO A 418 -14.19 -10.50 16.90
C PRO A 418 -15.41 -9.98 16.12
N GLY A 419 -15.95 -10.82 15.24
CA GLY A 419 -17.12 -10.49 14.42
C GLY A 419 -16.86 -9.59 13.20
N LYS A 420 -15.64 -9.10 13.00
CA LYS A 420 -15.26 -8.32 11.84
C LYS A 420 -14.85 -9.24 10.70
N THR A 421 -15.77 -9.52 9.79
CA THR A 421 -15.56 -10.46 8.68
C THR A 421 -15.03 -9.82 7.42
N LYS A 422 -15.26 -8.51 7.26
CA LYS A 422 -14.93 -7.75 6.05
C LYS A 422 -14.32 -6.41 6.41
N THR A 423 -13.42 -5.94 5.57
CA THR A 423 -12.93 -4.56 5.61
C THR A 423 -12.82 -4.00 4.20
N ARG A 424 -12.92 -2.68 4.08
CA ARG A 424 -12.75 -1.98 2.82
C ARG A 424 -11.81 -0.80 2.91
N PHE A 425 -11.08 -0.58 1.83
CA PHE A 425 -10.30 0.61 1.59
C PHE A 425 -10.89 1.37 0.41
N THR A 426 -11.13 2.65 0.57
CA THR A 426 -11.64 3.51 -0.50
C THR A 426 -10.74 4.70 -0.69
N ASN A 427 -10.34 4.97 -1.94
CA ASN A 427 -9.62 6.17 -2.29
C ASN A 427 -10.44 7.06 -3.25
N LEU A 428 -10.69 8.30 -2.85
CA LEU A 428 -11.36 9.32 -3.66
C LEU A 428 -10.31 10.13 -4.41
N ILE A 429 -10.41 10.21 -5.72
CA ILE A 429 -9.45 10.87 -6.62
C ILE A 429 -10.18 11.91 -7.46
N ALA A 430 -9.66 13.14 -7.47
CA ALA A 430 -10.17 14.17 -8.36
C ALA A 430 -9.95 13.78 -9.83
N GLU A 431 -11.00 13.87 -10.65
CA GLU A 431 -10.85 13.73 -12.10
C GLU A 431 -10.00 14.88 -12.66
N PRO A 432 -9.15 14.61 -13.66
CA PRO A 432 -8.45 15.68 -14.38
C PRO A 432 -9.45 16.62 -15.05
N ASP A 433 -9.40 17.92 -14.76
CA ASP A 433 -10.21 18.90 -15.46
C ASP A 433 -9.45 19.43 -16.69
N ALA A 434 -10.10 19.41 -17.86
CA ALA A 434 -9.51 19.84 -19.14
C ALA A 434 -9.12 21.33 -19.15
N SER A 435 -9.75 22.13 -18.29
CA SER A 435 -9.51 23.58 -18.20
C SER A 435 -8.32 23.98 -17.32
N GLU A 436 -7.72 23.06 -16.57
CA GLU A 436 -6.64 23.37 -15.65
C GLU A 436 -5.25 23.29 -16.29
N GLU A 437 -4.41 24.29 -16.02
CA GLU A 437 -2.97 24.28 -16.36
C GLU A 437 -2.21 23.06 -15.76
N LYS A 438 -2.83 22.32 -14.85
CA LYS A 438 -2.26 21.21 -14.08
C LYS A 438 -2.78 19.83 -14.49
N VAL A 439 -3.38 19.68 -15.68
CA VAL A 439 -3.86 18.37 -16.20
C VAL A 439 -2.77 17.29 -16.10
N THR A 440 -1.53 17.66 -16.38
CA THR A 440 -0.38 16.76 -16.31
C THR A 440 -0.17 16.16 -14.90
N HIS A 441 -0.35 16.96 -13.85
CA HIS A 441 -0.23 16.50 -12.46
C HIS A 441 -1.39 15.60 -12.07
N ALA A 442 -2.62 15.97 -12.44
CA ALA A 442 -3.82 15.16 -12.17
C ALA A 442 -3.76 13.80 -12.85
N VAL A 443 -3.30 13.76 -14.10
CA VAL A 443 -3.07 12.49 -14.82
C VAL A 443 -2.02 11.63 -14.12
N ASN A 444 -0.93 12.24 -13.66
CA ASN A 444 0.10 11.49 -12.89
C ASN A 444 -0.46 10.89 -11.62
N ASP A 445 -1.25 11.67 -10.89
CA ASP A 445 -1.80 11.23 -9.61
C ASP A 445 -2.81 10.07 -9.82
N THR A 446 -3.61 10.15 -10.87
CA THR A 446 -4.52 9.07 -11.30
C THR A 446 -3.74 7.80 -11.65
N LEU A 447 -2.67 7.92 -12.46
CA LEU A 447 -1.83 6.79 -12.86
C LEU A 447 -1.15 6.12 -11.67
N LYS A 448 -0.63 6.92 -10.73
CA LYS A 448 0.02 6.41 -9.53
C LYS A 448 -0.98 5.72 -8.60
N ALA A 449 -2.20 6.23 -8.47
CA ALA A 449 -3.24 5.59 -7.68
C ALA A 449 -3.64 4.22 -8.27
N ILE A 450 -3.73 4.12 -9.58
CA ILE A 450 -4.02 2.86 -10.26
C ILE A 450 -2.84 1.89 -10.14
N ALA A 451 -1.60 2.39 -10.28
CA ALA A 451 -0.42 1.59 -10.04
C ALA A 451 -0.36 1.05 -8.60
N ALA A 452 -0.75 1.86 -7.62
CA ALA A 452 -0.88 1.43 -6.24
C ALA A 452 -1.91 0.29 -6.06
N SER A 453 -3.02 0.34 -6.82
CA SER A 453 -4.00 -0.76 -6.84
C SER A 453 -3.40 -2.06 -7.36
N LEU A 454 -2.81 -2.01 -8.55
CA LEU A 454 -2.18 -3.18 -9.18
C LEU A 454 -1.06 -3.76 -8.33
N LEU A 455 -0.34 -2.91 -7.63
CA LEU A 455 0.71 -3.28 -6.71
C LEU A 455 0.18 -3.99 -5.46
N MET A 456 -0.92 -3.48 -4.87
CA MET A 456 -1.55 -4.15 -3.73
C MET A 456 -1.95 -5.59 -4.07
N GLU A 457 -2.33 -5.86 -5.32
CA GLU A 457 -2.57 -7.23 -5.77
C GLU A 457 -1.33 -8.11 -5.69
N GLN A 458 -0.17 -7.57 -6.06
CA GLN A 458 1.09 -8.32 -5.96
C GLN A 458 1.51 -8.53 -4.50
N VAL A 459 1.29 -7.53 -3.65
CA VAL A 459 1.58 -7.60 -2.21
C VAL A 459 0.67 -8.61 -1.50
N LEU A 460 -0.58 -8.71 -1.95
CA LEU A 460 -1.58 -9.62 -1.39
C LEU A 460 -1.54 -11.03 -2.02
N ALA A 461 -0.73 -11.23 -3.06
CA ALA A 461 -0.59 -12.53 -3.72
C ALA A 461 0.24 -13.51 -2.87
N PRO A 462 -0.03 -14.81 -2.97
CA PRO A 462 0.82 -15.84 -2.38
C PRO A 462 2.22 -15.80 -3.01
N ARG A 463 3.20 -16.33 -2.30
CA ARG A 463 4.53 -16.55 -2.88
C ARG A 463 4.50 -17.70 -3.85
N PHE A 464 5.26 -17.59 -4.93
CA PHE A 464 5.49 -18.65 -5.90
C PHE A 464 6.90 -19.24 -5.74
N ASP A 465 6.98 -20.56 -5.72
CA ASP A 465 8.21 -21.35 -5.80
C ASP A 465 8.17 -22.15 -7.10
N PHE A 466 8.90 -21.69 -8.11
CA PHE A 466 8.95 -22.35 -9.40
C PHE A 466 10.06 -23.41 -9.43
N ARG A 467 9.72 -24.60 -9.90
CA ARG A 467 10.63 -25.74 -9.97
C ARG A 467 10.61 -26.42 -11.33
N PRO A 468 11.69 -27.10 -11.70
CA PRO A 468 11.70 -27.94 -12.89
C PRO A 468 10.66 -29.06 -12.75
N LYS A 469 10.10 -29.50 -13.88
CA LYS A 469 9.26 -30.69 -13.91
C LYS A 469 10.00 -31.89 -13.32
N ASN A 470 9.32 -32.75 -12.56
CA ASN A 470 9.85 -33.89 -11.85
C ASN A 470 10.80 -33.57 -10.67
N SER A 471 10.59 -32.46 -10.02
CA SER A 471 11.36 -32.09 -8.80
C SER A 471 11.00 -32.92 -7.56
N GLY A 472 9.94 -33.69 -7.62
CA GLY A 472 9.44 -34.52 -6.51
C GLY A 472 8.48 -33.76 -5.58
N ALA A 473 7.61 -34.51 -4.90
CA ALA A 473 6.68 -33.96 -3.91
C ALA A 473 7.41 -33.39 -2.70
N MET A 474 6.95 -32.25 -2.20
CA MET A 474 7.42 -31.68 -0.94
C MET A 474 6.48 -32.06 0.20
N VAL A 475 7.04 -32.30 1.39
CA VAL A 475 6.33 -32.86 2.54
C VAL A 475 5.21 -31.93 3.04
N ASP A 476 5.44 -30.61 3.00
CA ASP A 476 4.52 -29.61 3.56
C ASP A 476 3.55 -29.03 2.52
N TYR A 477 3.48 -29.63 1.33
CA TYR A 477 2.65 -29.15 0.22
C TYR A 477 1.52 -30.09 -0.11
N ASP A 478 0.34 -29.52 -0.26
CA ASP A 478 -0.87 -30.20 -0.72
C ASP A 478 -1.00 -30.08 -2.24
N TYR A 479 -0.97 -31.20 -2.93
CA TYR A 479 -1.12 -31.29 -4.39
C TYR A 479 -2.57 -31.58 -4.82
N GLY A 480 -3.54 -31.51 -3.90
CA GLY A 480 -4.96 -31.80 -4.15
C GLY A 480 -5.29 -33.31 -4.14
N ASP A 481 -6.54 -33.65 -4.50
CA ASP A 481 -7.07 -34.99 -4.42
C ASP A 481 -6.30 -36.05 -5.24
N GLY A 482 -5.65 -35.63 -6.32
CA GLY A 482 -4.83 -36.50 -7.19
C GLY A 482 -3.41 -36.77 -6.67
N GLY A 483 -2.96 -36.04 -5.65
CA GLY A 483 -1.59 -36.08 -5.18
C GLY A 483 -0.57 -35.60 -6.23
N TYR A 484 0.71 -35.84 -5.97
CA TYR A 484 1.80 -35.52 -6.89
C TYR A 484 1.89 -36.59 -8.01
N ASP A 485 1.85 -36.14 -9.28
CA ASP A 485 1.99 -37.03 -10.46
C ASP A 485 3.27 -36.62 -11.26
N PRO A 486 4.33 -37.45 -11.31
CA PRO A 486 5.55 -37.11 -12.00
C PRO A 486 5.40 -36.90 -13.52
N ASN A 487 4.28 -37.36 -14.10
CA ASN A 487 4.02 -37.21 -15.53
C ASN A 487 3.39 -35.85 -15.89
N LYS A 488 2.93 -35.07 -14.91
CA LYS A 488 2.28 -33.77 -15.09
C LYS A 488 3.10 -32.64 -14.51
N CYS A 489 2.76 -31.41 -14.84
CA CYS A 489 3.21 -30.25 -14.07
C CYS A 489 2.35 -30.15 -12.82
N ASN A 490 2.99 -30.22 -11.65
CA ASN A 490 2.28 -30.22 -10.37
C ASN A 490 2.18 -28.83 -9.79
N VAL A 491 1.05 -28.55 -9.13
CA VAL A 491 0.86 -27.37 -8.31
C VAL A 491 0.55 -27.80 -6.89
N GLY A 492 1.45 -27.48 -5.98
CA GLY A 492 1.30 -27.73 -4.56
C GLY A 492 1.08 -26.42 -3.79
N VAL A 493 0.31 -26.47 -2.73
CA VAL A 493 0.08 -25.34 -1.83
C VAL A 493 0.61 -25.70 -0.46
N ASN A 494 1.51 -24.88 0.07
CA ASN A 494 2.00 -25.06 1.42
C ASN A 494 0.87 -24.79 2.43
N ARG A 495 0.64 -25.72 3.35
CA ARG A 495 -0.49 -25.66 4.29
C ARG A 495 -0.37 -24.55 5.32
N ASP A 496 0.85 -24.18 5.70
CA ASP A 496 1.12 -23.21 6.75
C ASP A 496 1.27 -21.78 6.20
N THR A 497 1.99 -21.63 5.09
CA THR A 497 2.32 -20.30 4.52
C THR A 497 1.41 -19.90 3.36
N GLY A 498 0.66 -20.85 2.78
CA GLY A 498 -0.12 -20.64 1.56
C GLY A 498 0.74 -20.42 0.31
N SER A 499 2.05 -20.62 0.39
CA SER A 499 2.95 -20.50 -0.76
C SER A 499 2.59 -21.53 -1.83
N ILE A 500 2.64 -21.13 -3.08
CA ILE A 500 2.31 -21.98 -4.23
C ILE A 500 3.61 -22.48 -4.88
N GLN A 501 3.83 -23.78 -4.84
CA GLN A 501 4.85 -24.42 -5.65
C GLN A 501 4.26 -24.79 -7.00
N MET A 502 5.00 -24.49 -8.08
CA MET A 502 4.58 -24.84 -9.42
C MET A 502 5.74 -25.41 -10.24
N GLU A 503 5.51 -26.58 -10.84
CA GLU A 503 6.47 -27.15 -11.78
C GLU A 503 6.24 -26.59 -13.19
N ILE A 504 7.31 -26.06 -13.81
CA ILE A 504 7.28 -25.49 -15.15
C ILE A 504 8.38 -26.14 -15.99
N LYS A 505 8.02 -26.58 -17.21
CA LYS A 505 8.99 -27.12 -18.17
C LYS A 505 9.63 -25.95 -18.95
N GLY A 506 10.95 -25.96 -19.06
CA GLY A 506 11.69 -24.99 -19.89
C GLY A 506 11.98 -23.63 -19.22
N LEU A 507 11.55 -23.39 -17.98
CA LEU A 507 11.91 -22.20 -17.23
C LEU A 507 13.41 -22.24 -16.88
N ALA A 508 14.13 -21.15 -17.12
CA ALA A 508 15.52 -21.01 -16.69
C ALA A 508 15.62 -21.06 -15.16
N MET A 509 16.48 -21.93 -14.64
CA MET A 509 16.65 -22.09 -13.20
C MET A 509 17.85 -21.29 -12.69
N PRO A 510 17.70 -20.56 -11.58
CA PRO A 510 18.79 -19.79 -11.00
C PRO A 510 19.92 -20.72 -10.52
N GLN A 511 21.16 -20.38 -10.86
CA GLN A 511 22.33 -21.20 -10.53
C GLN A 511 22.99 -20.74 -9.23
N SER A 512 23.24 -19.44 -9.07
CA SER A 512 23.85 -18.90 -7.85
C SER A 512 22.87 -18.91 -6.68
N ASP A 513 23.41 -18.98 -5.47
CA ASP A 513 22.59 -18.92 -4.25
C ASP A 513 21.91 -17.55 -4.10
N ALA A 514 22.54 -16.48 -4.61
CA ALA A 514 21.94 -15.17 -4.68
C ALA A 514 20.68 -15.15 -5.57
N ALA A 515 20.76 -15.71 -6.78
CA ALA A 515 19.62 -15.78 -7.70
C ALA A 515 18.52 -16.70 -7.17
N LYS A 516 18.87 -17.85 -6.57
CA LYS A 516 17.90 -18.73 -5.90
C LYS A 516 17.14 -18.00 -4.79
N ARG A 517 17.86 -17.22 -3.97
CA ARG A 517 17.26 -16.41 -2.90
C ARG A 517 16.33 -15.36 -3.46
N ILE A 518 16.72 -14.64 -4.52
CA ILE A 518 15.86 -13.62 -5.16
C ILE A 518 14.58 -14.25 -5.68
N CYS A 519 14.67 -15.36 -6.41
CA CYS A 519 13.49 -16.06 -6.94
C CYS A 519 12.55 -16.56 -5.85
N LYS A 520 13.07 -16.87 -4.66
CA LYS A 520 12.28 -17.39 -3.54
C LYS A 520 11.73 -16.32 -2.62
N GLU A 521 12.50 -15.25 -2.35
CA GLU A 521 12.20 -14.28 -1.29
C GLU A 521 11.85 -12.88 -1.82
N ASP A 522 12.48 -12.44 -2.91
CA ASP A 522 12.41 -11.06 -3.39
C ASP A 522 11.56 -10.92 -4.68
N LEU A 523 10.95 -12.00 -5.18
CA LEU A 523 10.21 -12.01 -6.44
C LEU A 523 9.05 -11.01 -6.44
N ASN A 524 8.26 -10.96 -5.35
CA ASN A 524 7.15 -10.03 -5.21
C ASN A 524 7.63 -8.58 -5.18
N GLU A 525 8.80 -8.31 -4.62
CA GLU A 525 9.42 -6.99 -4.62
C GLU A 525 9.84 -6.55 -6.02
N LEU A 526 10.36 -7.48 -6.81
CA LEU A 526 10.71 -7.23 -8.22
C LEU A 526 9.46 -6.94 -9.07
N LEU A 527 8.40 -7.72 -8.90
CA LEU A 527 7.11 -7.48 -9.56
C LEU A 527 6.55 -6.11 -9.23
N THR A 528 6.65 -5.73 -7.98
CA THR A 528 6.27 -4.43 -7.47
C THR A 528 7.03 -3.29 -8.15
N THR A 529 8.35 -3.41 -8.23
CA THR A 529 9.21 -2.43 -8.90
C THR A 529 8.82 -2.30 -10.37
N PHE A 530 8.52 -3.42 -11.04
CA PHE A 530 8.07 -3.43 -12.42
C PHE A 530 6.73 -2.70 -12.61
N VAL A 531 5.73 -2.98 -11.77
CA VAL A 531 4.41 -2.34 -11.85
C VAL A 531 4.48 -0.84 -11.56
N GLN A 532 5.36 -0.41 -10.66
CA GLN A 532 5.57 1.01 -10.33
C GLN A 532 6.43 1.77 -11.34
N ASP A 533 7.16 1.05 -12.18
CA ASP A 533 8.03 1.70 -13.13
C ASP A 533 7.29 2.65 -14.06
N LYS A 534 7.74 3.89 -14.11
CA LYS A 534 7.06 4.95 -14.86
C LYS A 534 6.90 4.62 -16.35
N GLN A 535 7.91 4.03 -16.98
CA GLN A 535 7.83 3.66 -18.38
C GLN A 535 6.88 2.48 -18.58
N THR A 536 6.88 1.52 -17.66
CA THR A 536 5.96 0.38 -17.65
C THR A 536 4.51 0.86 -17.53
N MET A 537 4.23 1.77 -16.60
CA MET A 537 2.89 2.34 -16.43
C MET A 537 2.41 3.11 -17.67
N GLU A 538 3.23 4.04 -18.15
CA GLU A 538 2.84 4.92 -19.26
C GLU A 538 2.62 4.11 -20.56
N ARG A 539 3.48 3.16 -20.87
CA ARG A 539 3.37 2.32 -22.05
C ARG A 539 2.34 1.22 -21.90
N GLY A 540 2.30 0.56 -20.74
CA GLY A 540 1.42 -0.59 -20.52
C GLY A 540 -0.06 -0.23 -20.55
N MET A 541 -0.44 0.96 -20.10
CA MET A 541 -1.85 1.35 -19.98
C MET A 541 -2.48 1.90 -21.27
N PHE A 542 -1.70 2.60 -22.09
CA PHE A 542 -2.26 3.43 -23.17
C PHE A 542 -1.55 3.27 -24.52
N ASP A 543 -0.49 2.49 -24.61
CA ASP A 543 0.23 2.29 -25.86
C ASP A 543 -0.23 1.01 -26.56
N SER A 544 -1.11 1.15 -27.53
CA SER A 544 -1.56 0.03 -28.35
C SER A 544 -0.49 -0.51 -29.30
N GLU A 545 0.60 0.24 -29.51
CA GLU A 545 1.70 -0.15 -30.37
C GLU A 545 2.82 -0.84 -29.60
N THR A 546 2.88 -0.68 -28.25
CA THR A 546 3.87 -1.38 -27.44
C THR A 546 3.46 -2.83 -27.31
N VAL A 547 4.24 -3.71 -27.92
CA VAL A 547 4.06 -5.14 -27.77
C VAL A 547 4.30 -5.49 -26.29
N PRO A 548 3.39 -6.23 -25.65
CA PRO A 548 3.59 -6.70 -24.27
C PRO A 548 4.97 -7.35 -24.03
N GLU A 549 5.51 -8.00 -25.04
CA GLU A 549 6.85 -8.55 -25.09
C GLU A 549 7.95 -7.51 -24.84
N GLU A 550 7.82 -6.30 -25.38
CA GLU A 550 8.77 -5.20 -25.16
C GLU A 550 8.74 -4.69 -23.71
N LEU A 551 7.57 -4.69 -23.08
CA LEU A 551 7.45 -4.35 -21.67
C LEU A 551 8.03 -5.45 -20.77
N THR A 552 7.66 -6.68 -21.02
CA THR A 552 8.02 -7.79 -20.12
C THR A 552 9.46 -8.24 -20.32
N GLN A 553 9.95 -8.36 -21.54
CA GLN A 553 11.33 -8.77 -21.80
C GLN A 553 12.32 -7.63 -21.57
N VAL A 554 12.14 -6.51 -22.26
CA VAL A 554 13.12 -5.44 -22.25
C VAL A 554 13.10 -4.67 -20.93
N ARG A 555 11.91 -4.27 -20.45
CA ARG A 555 11.83 -3.44 -19.24
C ARG A 555 12.05 -4.23 -17.96
N MET A 556 11.45 -5.40 -17.83
CA MET A 556 11.72 -6.29 -16.69
C MET A 556 13.21 -6.67 -16.65
N GLY A 557 13.81 -7.01 -17.81
CA GLY A 557 15.23 -7.30 -17.90
C GLY A 557 16.14 -6.15 -17.45
N LYS A 558 15.79 -4.89 -17.80
CA LYS A 558 16.51 -3.71 -17.31
C LYS A 558 16.38 -3.54 -15.80
N ILE A 559 15.17 -3.69 -15.27
CA ILE A 559 14.93 -3.59 -13.81
C ILE A 559 15.74 -4.65 -13.06
N VAL A 560 15.77 -5.89 -13.56
CA VAL A 560 16.60 -6.96 -12.96
C VAL A 560 18.08 -6.60 -12.99
N GLN A 561 18.56 -6.07 -14.11
CA GLN A 561 19.97 -5.67 -14.27
C GLN A 561 20.34 -4.49 -13.35
N GLU A 562 19.48 -3.47 -13.27
CA GLU A 562 19.69 -2.29 -12.43
C GLU A 562 19.68 -2.66 -10.95
N ARG A 563 18.79 -3.58 -10.54
CA ARG A 563 18.61 -3.97 -9.15
C ARG A 563 19.60 -5.04 -8.68
N PHE A 564 20.01 -5.92 -9.57
CA PHE A 564 20.92 -7.04 -9.28
C PHE A 564 22.12 -7.05 -10.22
N PRO A 565 22.95 -5.99 -10.23
CA PRO A 565 24.07 -5.85 -11.17
C PRO A 565 25.16 -6.92 -11.00
N ASN A 566 25.23 -7.55 -9.83
CA ASN A 566 26.24 -8.55 -9.48
C ASN A 566 25.89 -9.97 -9.95
N LEU A 567 24.67 -10.21 -10.45
CA LEU A 567 24.28 -11.48 -11.03
C LEU A 567 24.89 -11.62 -12.45
N ASN A 568 25.29 -12.83 -12.80
CA ASN A 568 25.65 -13.15 -14.19
C ASN A 568 24.42 -13.11 -15.11
N GLY A 569 24.62 -13.09 -16.42
CA GLY A 569 23.53 -12.96 -17.39
C GLY A 569 22.53 -14.11 -17.35
N GLU A 570 22.96 -15.35 -17.05
CA GLU A 570 22.10 -16.52 -16.96
C GLU A 570 21.18 -16.43 -15.73
N ASP A 571 21.71 -15.99 -14.60
CA ASP A 571 20.93 -15.78 -13.38
C ASP A 571 19.99 -14.59 -13.50
N GLN A 572 20.41 -13.49 -14.15
CA GLN A 572 19.51 -12.36 -14.44
C GLN A 572 18.33 -12.78 -15.31
N GLU A 573 18.58 -13.62 -16.30
CA GLU A 573 17.55 -14.17 -17.18
C GLU A 573 16.60 -15.12 -16.41
N ALA A 574 17.13 -15.99 -15.55
CA ALA A 574 16.32 -16.83 -14.69
C ALA A 574 15.41 -16.02 -13.76
N VAL A 575 15.93 -14.98 -13.10
CA VAL A 575 15.15 -14.07 -12.24
C VAL A 575 14.05 -13.37 -13.05
N ARG A 576 14.38 -12.86 -14.25
CA ARG A 576 13.41 -12.24 -15.15
C ARG A 576 12.28 -13.18 -15.50
N GLN A 577 12.58 -14.41 -15.92
CA GLN A 577 11.58 -15.40 -16.30
C GLN A 577 10.68 -15.80 -15.13
N HIS A 578 11.24 -15.99 -13.93
CA HIS A 578 10.45 -16.27 -12.72
C HIS A 578 9.50 -15.12 -12.39
N ALA A 579 9.95 -13.87 -12.51
CA ALA A 579 9.10 -12.70 -12.27
C ALA A 579 7.93 -12.65 -13.25
N ILE A 580 8.19 -12.85 -14.54
CA ILE A 580 7.16 -12.86 -15.58
C ILE A 580 6.19 -14.03 -15.38
N ALA A 581 6.66 -15.21 -15.03
CA ALA A 581 5.81 -16.36 -14.74
C ALA A 581 4.85 -16.06 -13.59
N ALA A 582 5.34 -15.49 -12.49
CA ALA A 582 4.49 -15.12 -11.35
C ALA A 582 3.43 -14.08 -11.72
N LEU A 583 3.82 -13.03 -12.45
CA LEU A 583 2.92 -11.98 -12.93
C LEU A 583 1.77 -12.57 -13.77
N ASN A 584 2.10 -13.46 -14.70
CA ASN A 584 1.16 -14.11 -15.59
C ASN A 584 0.17 -15.01 -14.87
N ILE A 585 0.65 -15.80 -13.94
CA ILE A 585 -0.18 -16.72 -13.17
C ILE A 585 -1.22 -15.95 -12.37
N ILE A 586 -0.81 -14.86 -11.70
CA ILE A 586 -1.71 -14.00 -10.94
C ILE A 586 -2.82 -13.46 -11.84
N GLN A 587 -2.47 -12.95 -13.02
CA GLN A 587 -3.45 -12.38 -13.95
C GLN A 587 -4.40 -13.41 -14.56
N GLN A 588 -3.87 -14.56 -14.96
CA GLN A 588 -4.72 -15.61 -15.56
C GLN A 588 -5.67 -16.24 -14.55
N ALA A 589 -5.21 -16.44 -13.32
CA ALA A 589 -6.05 -16.92 -12.25
C ALA A 589 -7.24 -15.97 -12.00
N LYS A 590 -7.02 -14.66 -12.08
CA LYS A 590 -8.09 -13.66 -11.99
C LYS A 590 -9.09 -13.72 -13.13
N LYS A 591 -8.61 -13.74 -14.38
CA LYS A 591 -9.49 -13.83 -15.56
C LYS A 591 -10.43 -15.03 -15.49
N LYS A 592 -9.99 -16.15 -14.94
CA LYS A 592 -10.80 -17.36 -14.73
C LYS A 592 -11.77 -17.25 -13.56
N ALA A 593 -11.42 -16.51 -12.50
CA ALA A 593 -12.29 -16.28 -11.36
C ALA A 593 -13.46 -15.34 -11.65
N THR A 594 -13.27 -14.37 -12.54
CA THR A 594 -14.32 -13.38 -12.94
C THR A 594 -15.26 -13.88 -14.02
N GLY A 595 -14.95 -14.99 -14.69
CA GLY A 595 -15.75 -15.56 -15.80
C GLY A 595 -16.78 -16.62 -15.40
N GLY A 596 -16.97 -16.93 -14.13
CA GLY A 596 -17.92 -17.91 -13.60
C GLY A 596 -19.20 -17.26 -13.06
N ASP A 597 -20.35 -17.71 -13.57
CA ASP A 597 -21.72 -17.24 -13.31
C ASP A 597 -22.26 -17.62 -11.91
N SER A 598 -21.51 -17.38 -10.83
CA SER A 598 -21.99 -17.58 -9.47
C SER A 598 -21.46 -16.50 -8.53
N GLY A 599 -22.35 -15.70 -8.08
CA GLY A 599 -22.33 -14.44 -7.37
C GLY A 599 -21.61 -14.33 -6.04
N GLU A 600 -20.49 -14.99 -5.76
CA GLU A 600 -19.57 -14.64 -4.68
C GLU A 600 -18.12 -14.94 -5.09
N PRO A 601 -17.24 -13.95 -5.21
CA PRO A 601 -15.84 -14.18 -5.54
C PRO A 601 -15.04 -14.62 -4.31
N THR A 602 -14.77 -15.89 -4.17
CA THR A 602 -13.78 -16.45 -3.26
C THR A 602 -12.41 -16.46 -3.94
N LEU A 603 -11.67 -15.35 -3.85
CA LEU A 603 -10.45 -15.14 -4.65
C LEU A 603 -9.33 -16.16 -4.33
N ASN A 604 -9.19 -16.62 -3.10
CA ASN A 604 -8.09 -17.53 -2.74
C ASN A 604 -8.32 -18.98 -3.14
N LEU A 605 -9.52 -19.50 -2.92
CA LEU A 605 -9.87 -20.79 -3.49
C LEU A 605 -9.88 -20.71 -5.01
N SER A 606 -10.42 -19.62 -5.59
CA SER A 606 -10.44 -19.41 -7.03
C SER A 606 -9.05 -19.11 -7.61
N LEU A 607 -8.14 -18.44 -6.87
CA LEU A 607 -6.75 -18.26 -7.30
C LEU A 607 -6.02 -19.60 -7.33
N ILE A 608 -6.08 -20.38 -6.25
CA ILE A 608 -5.45 -21.70 -6.17
C ILE A 608 -6.05 -22.67 -7.21
N GLU A 609 -7.37 -22.68 -7.34
CA GLU A 609 -8.06 -23.48 -8.35
C GLU A 609 -7.76 -22.96 -9.76
N GLY A 610 -7.68 -21.65 -9.97
CA GLY A 610 -7.28 -21.02 -11.22
C GLY A 610 -5.86 -21.37 -11.60
N VAL A 611 -4.91 -21.34 -10.65
CA VAL A 611 -3.51 -21.76 -10.88
C VAL A 611 -3.44 -23.26 -11.16
N ARG A 612 -4.15 -24.10 -10.40
CA ARG A 612 -4.22 -25.55 -10.65
C ARG A 612 -4.82 -25.86 -12.03
N LYS A 613 -5.92 -25.21 -12.38
CA LYS A 613 -6.56 -25.36 -13.68
C LYS A 613 -5.67 -24.85 -14.82
N PHE A 614 -4.99 -23.72 -14.60
CA PHE A 614 -4.00 -23.21 -15.55
C PHE A 614 -2.84 -24.20 -15.73
N ALA A 615 -2.29 -24.75 -14.64
CA ALA A 615 -1.23 -25.76 -14.71
C ALA A 615 -1.67 -27.06 -15.40
N MET A 616 -2.94 -27.44 -15.27
CA MET A 616 -3.50 -28.61 -15.97
C MET A 616 -3.77 -28.34 -17.45
N ASP A 617 -4.24 -27.12 -17.80
CA ASP A 617 -4.54 -26.72 -19.18
C ASP A 617 -3.26 -26.47 -19.99
N VAL A 618 -2.16 -26.12 -19.33
CA VAL A 618 -0.86 -25.83 -19.96
C VAL A 618 0.14 -26.92 -19.62
N GLN A 619 0.12 -27.99 -20.39
CA GLN A 619 1.06 -29.12 -20.23
C GLN A 619 2.53 -28.70 -20.44
N GLU A 620 2.74 -27.63 -21.20
CA GLU A 620 4.04 -26.97 -21.43
C GLU A 620 3.80 -25.46 -21.44
N LEU A 621 4.35 -24.73 -20.47
CA LEU A 621 4.38 -23.28 -20.53
C LEU A 621 5.43 -22.88 -21.57
N ASP A 622 4.95 -22.32 -22.68
CA ASP A 622 5.81 -21.66 -23.64
C ASP A 622 6.16 -20.28 -23.08
N ILE A 623 7.43 -20.03 -22.83
CA ILE A 623 7.94 -18.78 -22.27
C ILE A 623 7.58 -17.59 -23.17
N ASP A 624 7.51 -17.81 -24.50
CA ASP A 624 7.09 -16.78 -25.45
C ASP A 624 5.61 -16.38 -25.25
N LEU A 625 4.77 -17.27 -24.77
CA LEU A 625 3.37 -16.99 -24.43
C LEU A 625 3.26 -16.18 -23.14
N ILE A 626 4.17 -16.45 -22.19
CA ILE A 626 4.30 -15.71 -20.94
C ILE A 626 4.65 -14.23 -21.23
N ASP A 627 5.52 -13.99 -22.18
CA ASP A 627 6.00 -12.66 -22.54
C ASP A 627 4.93 -11.76 -23.21
N ARG A 628 3.81 -12.32 -23.68
CA ARG A 628 2.77 -11.59 -24.41
C ARG A 628 1.64 -11.02 -23.55
N ILE A 629 1.63 -11.21 -22.25
CA ILE A 629 0.51 -10.77 -21.40
C ILE A 629 0.74 -9.33 -20.90
N ASN A 630 -0.25 -8.47 -21.18
CA ASN A 630 -0.25 -7.09 -20.69
C ASN A 630 -0.82 -7.03 -19.26
N PRO A 631 -0.01 -6.69 -18.25
CA PRO A 631 -0.45 -6.60 -16.87
C PRO A 631 -1.39 -5.41 -16.58
N PHE A 632 -1.52 -4.47 -17.52
CA PHE A 632 -2.26 -3.22 -17.32
C PHE A 632 -3.64 -3.18 -17.96
N GLU A 633 -4.09 -4.27 -18.58
CA GLU A 633 -5.43 -4.34 -19.19
C GLU A 633 -6.56 -4.06 -18.18
N GLU A 634 -6.36 -4.44 -16.91
CA GLU A 634 -7.28 -4.13 -15.82
C GLU A 634 -7.26 -2.66 -15.40
N ALA A 635 -6.11 -2.01 -15.46
CA ALA A 635 -6.00 -0.59 -15.16
C ALA A 635 -6.81 0.26 -16.16
N TYR A 636 -6.76 -0.10 -17.43
CA TYR A 636 -7.61 0.51 -18.45
C TYR A 636 -9.10 0.27 -18.17
N SER A 637 -9.46 -0.94 -17.73
CA SER A 637 -10.82 -1.29 -17.33
C SER A 637 -11.33 -0.46 -16.14
N ILE A 638 -10.47 -0.17 -15.15
CA ILE A 638 -10.80 0.70 -14.01
C ILE A 638 -11.08 2.13 -14.51
N LEU A 639 -10.22 2.68 -15.35
CA LEU A 639 -10.39 4.00 -15.93
C LEU A 639 -11.63 4.09 -16.80
N ALA A 640 -11.84 3.13 -17.70
CA ALA A 640 -12.97 3.09 -18.61
C ALA A 640 -14.33 2.97 -17.90
N LYS A 641 -14.38 2.29 -16.75
CA LYS A 641 -15.60 2.19 -15.95
C LYS A 641 -15.89 3.43 -15.10
N SER A 642 -14.85 4.19 -14.74
CA SER A 642 -14.93 5.25 -13.74
C SER A 642 -14.84 6.66 -14.33
N MET A 643 -14.29 6.80 -15.55
CA MET A 643 -14.12 8.08 -16.25
C MET A 643 -15.01 8.16 -17.49
N SER A 644 -15.39 9.38 -17.88
CA SER A 644 -16.03 9.60 -19.18
C SER A 644 -15.04 9.31 -20.33
N GLU A 645 -15.55 8.89 -21.48
CA GLU A 645 -14.75 8.61 -22.68
C GLU A 645 -13.87 9.80 -23.11
N GLU A 646 -14.40 11.01 -22.97
CA GLU A 646 -13.71 12.25 -23.28
C GLU A 646 -12.49 12.49 -22.36
N ARG A 647 -12.64 12.21 -21.05
CA ARG A 647 -11.56 12.34 -20.08
C ARG A 647 -10.51 11.24 -20.23
N LEU A 648 -10.95 10.02 -20.52
CA LEU A 648 -10.04 8.91 -20.83
C LEU A 648 -9.15 9.24 -22.04
N LYS A 649 -9.72 9.87 -23.07
CA LYS A 649 -8.99 10.33 -24.25
C LYS A 649 -7.96 11.42 -23.90
N GLN A 650 -8.31 12.38 -23.04
CA GLN A 650 -7.38 13.41 -22.57
C GLN A 650 -6.21 12.83 -21.78
N VAL A 651 -6.46 11.85 -20.89
CA VAL A 651 -5.41 11.12 -20.17
C VAL A 651 -4.46 10.43 -21.15
N ALA A 652 -5.00 9.73 -22.15
CA ALA A 652 -4.21 9.09 -23.20
C ALA A 652 -3.38 10.08 -24.02
N GLU A 653 -3.95 11.24 -24.37
CA GLU A 653 -3.24 12.30 -25.10
C GLU A 653 -2.09 12.90 -24.29
N VAL A 654 -2.27 13.15 -22.99
CA VAL A 654 -1.21 13.67 -22.10
C VAL A 654 -0.07 12.65 -21.97
N ILE A 655 -0.38 11.37 -21.88
CA ILE A 655 0.64 10.32 -21.80
C ILE A 655 1.39 10.19 -23.12
N ALA A 656 0.68 10.18 -24.24
CA ALA A 656 1.28 10.14 -25.58
C ALA A 656 2.22 11.34 -25.80
N ALA A 657 1.83 12.52 -25.33
CA ALA A 657 2.65 13.75 -25.41
C ALA A 657 4.00 13.64 -24.68
N ARG A 658 4.12 12.79 -23.66
CA ARG A 658 5.36 12.59 -22.90
C ARG A 658 6.34 11.62 -23.55
N LYS A 659 5.86 10.76 -24.45
CA LYS A 659 6.67 9.73 -25.11
C LYS A 659 7.56 10.29 -26.23
N VAL A 660 7.28 11.49 -26.68
CA VAL A 660 7.98 12.08 -27.82
C VAL A 660 9.38 12.55 -27.40
N SER A 661 10.39 11.73 -27.65
CA SER A 661 11.81 12.10 -27.58
C SER A 661 12.25 12.63 -28.95
N LEU A 662 11.91 13.86 -29.24
CA LEU A 662 12.36 14.56 -30.45
C LEU A 662 13.49 15.51 -30.10
N SER A 663 14.47 15.68 -31.01
CA SER A 663 15.37 16.82 -30.91
C SER A 663 14.58 18.14 -31.16
N LEU A 664 15.05 19.24 -30.63
CA LEU A 664 14.40 20.53 -30.84
C LEU A 664 14.35 20.93 -32.31
N GLU A 665 15.36 20.57 -33.10
CA GLU A 665 15.41 20.82 -34.54
C GLU A 665 14.40 19.96 -35.31
N ASP A 666 14.28 18.67 -34.98
CA ASP A 666 13.30 17.79 -35.59
C ASP A 666 11.86 18.26 -35.27
N ALA A 667 11.63 18.64 -34.03
CA ALA A 667 10.32 19.16 -33.61
C ALA A 667 9.93 20.43 -34.37
N ARG A 668 10.87 21.39 -34.55
CA ARG A 668 10.63 22.59 -35.37
C ARG A 668 10.32 22.26 -36.83
N ALA A 669 11.04 21.32 -37.42
CA ALA A 669 10.80 20.85 -38.79
C ALA A 669 9.39 20.21 -38.93
N LEU A 670 8.99 19.40 -37.96
CA LEU A 670 7.67 18.76 -37.92
C LEU A 670 6.54 19.77 -37.74
N VAL A 671 6.71 20.79 -36.89
CA VAL A 671 5.70 21.84 -36.71
C VAL A 671 5.53 22.68 -37.97
N LYS A 672 6.61 22.97 -38.71
CA LYS A 672 6.50 23.64 -40.01
C LYS A 672 5.62 22.85 -40.97
N ARG A 673 5.83 21.53 -41.05
CA ARG A 673 4.99 20.62 -41.86
C ARG A 673 3.55 20.50 -41.33
N ALA A 674 3.34 20.57 -40.01
CA ALA A 674 2.03 20.54 -39.41
C ALA A 674 1.21 21.77 -39.78
N ILE A 675 1.84 22.95 -39.89
CA ILE A 675 1.20 24.18 -40.38
C ILE A 675 0.77 24.05 -41.84
N GLU A 676 1.65 23.50 -42.68
CA GLU A 676 1.36 23.24 -44.11
C GLU A 676 0.23 22.21 -44.25
N PHE A 677 0.21 21.16 -43.45
CA PHE A 677 -0.83 20.15 -43.39
C PHE A 677 -2.20 20.79 -43.01
N GLN A 678 -2.20 21.65 -41.97
CA GLN A 678 -3.39 22.35 -41.52
C GLN A 678 -3.95 23.28 -42.62
N ALA A 679 -3.09 23.98 -43.36
CA ALA A 679 -3.46 24.83 -44.48
C ALA A 679 -4.07 24.03 -45.61
N GLN A 680 -3.58 22.82 -45.89
CA GLN A 680 -4.06 21.95 -46.99
C GLN A 680 -5.32 21.15 -46.62
N LYS A 681 -5.40 20.66 -45.37
CA LYS A 681 -6.47 19.73 -44.93
C LYS A 681 -7.55 20.42 -44.12
N GLY A 682 -7.41 21.69 -43.75
CA GLY A 682 -8.38 22.45 -42.94
C GLY A 682 -8.50 22.00 -41.47
N ARG A 683 -7.65 21.08 -41.02
CA ARG A 683 -7.61 20.56 -39.64
C ARG A 683 -6.17 20.37 -39.17
N ALA A 684 -5.95 20.41 -37.84
CA ALA A 684 -4.66 20.09 -37.26
C ALA A 684 -4.36 18.56 -37.41
N PRO A 685 -3.06 18.18 -37.48
CA PRO A 685 -2.67 16.76 -37.46
C PRO A 685 -3.03 16.12 -36.12
N SER A 686 -3.39 14.85 -36.13
CA SER A 686 -3.86 14.10 -34.96
C SER A 686 -2.86 13.05 -34.53
N LEU A 687 -2.64 12.91 -33.21
CA LEU A 687 -1.85 11.83 -32.62
C LEU A 687 -2.50 10.45 -32.81
N SER A 688 -3.82 10.39 -33.00
CA SER A 688 -4.58 9.17 -33.23
C SER A 688 -4.76 8.83 -34.72
N SER A 689 -4.06 9.53 -35.63
CA SER A 689 -4.14 9.25 -37.07
C SER A 689 -3.47 7.90 -37.38
N ALA A 690 -4.11 7.14 -38.29
CA ALA A 690 -3.54 5.93 -38.88
C ALA A 690 -2.35 6.23 -39.83
N ASP A 691 -2.22 7.49 -40.29
CA ASP A 691 -1.10 7.94 -41.12
C ASP A 691 0.14 8.25 -40.21
N PRO A 692 1.24 7.52 -40.36
CA PRO A 692 2.46 7.73 -39.55
C PRO A 692 3.04 9.14 -39.70
N TRP A 693 2.91 9.77 -40.85
CA TRP A 693 3.41 11.12 -41.09
C TRP A 693 2.57 12.17 -40.39
N GLU A 694 1.25 12.04 -40.42
CA GLU A 694 0.35 12.94 -39.70
C GLU A 694 0.60 12.80 -38.19
N LYS A 695 0.72 11.58 -37.69
CA LYS A 695 1.04 11.30 -36.29
C LYS A 695 2.35 11.96 -35.89
N ARG A 696 3.39 11.83 -36.70
CA ARG A 696 4.71 12.43 -36.44
C ARG A 696 4.67 13.95 -36.40
N MET A 697 3.88 14.60 -37.27
CA MET A 697 3.65 16.05 -37.25
C MET A 697 2.94 16.48 -35.95
N ALA A 698 1.93 15.73 -35.52
CA ALA A 698 1.23 16.00 -34.27
C ALA A 698 2.16 15.87 -33.04
N GLU A 699 3.04 14.85 -33.03
CA GLU A 699 4.07 14.69 -32.02
C GLU A 699 5.01 15.90 -31.92
N GLY A 700 5.44 16.44 -33.05
CA GLY A 700 6.28 17.66 -33.11
C GLY A 700 5.61 18.88 -32.48
N VAL A 701 4.31 19.08 -32.80
CA VAL A 701 3.50 20.18 -32.21
C VAL A 701 3.41 20.06 -30.71
N VAL A 702 3.08 18.88 -30.21
CA VAL A 702 2.95 18.64 -28.76
C VAL A 702 4.29 18.80 -28.03
N TYR A 703 5.37 18.34 -28.64
CA TYR A 703 6.72 18.50 -28.07
C TYR A 703 7.08 19.99 -27.89
N LEU A 704 6.89 20.83 -28.91
CA LEU A 704 7.18 22.26 -28.79
C LEU A 704 6.26 22.97 -27.81
N GLN A 705 4.97 22.63 -27.78
CA GLN A 705 4.04 23.17 -26.78
C GLN A 705 4.49 22.86 -25.35
N ARG A 706 4.99 21.63 -25.12
CA ARG A 706 5.55 21.24 -23.83
C ARG A 706 6.78 22.08 -23.45
N MET A 707 7.71 22.25 -24.38
CA MET A 707 8.94 23.03 -24.16
C MET A 707 8.63 24.50 -23.81
N VAL A 708 7.65 25.10 -24.50
CA VAL A 708 7.18 26.48 -24.18
C VAL A 708 6.61 26.53 -22.76
N ARG A 709 5.79 25.54 -22.37
CA ARG A 709 5.22 25.49 -20.99
C ARG A 709 6.29 25.30 -19.92
N GLU A 710 7.38 24.59 -20.23
CA GLU A 710 8.52 24.40 -19.32
C GLU A 710 9.45 25.61 -19.27
N GLY A 711 9.12 26.72 -19.95
CA GLY A 711 9.93 27.95 -19.97
C GLY A 711 11.26 27.81 -20.71
N LYS A 712 11.41 26.77 -21.54
CA LYS A 712 12.61 26.59 -22.37
C LYS A 712 12.48 27.40 -23.65
N ASN A 713 13.55 28.06 -24.07
CA ASN A 713 13.59 28.81 -25.34
C ASN A 713 13.42 27.84 -26.52
N VAL A 714 12.33 27.96 -27.27
CA VAL A 714 11.94 27.11 -28.38
C VAL A 714 12.22 27.80 -29.73
#